data_8a382afd2164f5d077d438f42198ac81
#
_entry.id   8a382afd2164f5d077d438f42198ac81
#
_cell.length_a   1.000
_cell.length_b   1.000
_cell.length_c   1.000
_cell.angle_alpha   90.00
_cell.angle_beta   90.00
_cell.angle_gamma   90.00
#
_symmetry.space_group_name_H-M   'P 1'
#
loop_
_entity.id
_entity.type
_entity.pdbx_description
1 polymer ?
#
loop_
_entity_poly.entity_id
_entity_poly.type
_entity_poly.pdbx_seq_one_letter_code
_entity_poly.pdbx_strand_id
1 'polypeptide(L)'
;MKLTQEIINQAMQAFGAGEFSRVISTLSPVYEQHPMAKMVYATALGKVAEFTTSFEIFESLQSDYPQNTDVAYNYGLLLKEAERFDDAQKQLSKAIAINPNYHVAFHALGNLMSELGRNEEAQLAYEKAIAKNPKNIQYGQSLSKCLYQQEKWSQLVAHIKREDLHLSDKLSAELYTEACYRIHSRGELAKQSNMLSSTYSDSYSIHYFLALSALESKRYVHAKRHLEKSLSLADSSDKEELLTYLDYVSWLLNATKDNLDVLNRKFENTDNIQLLELAFNINENRRELAEAEKFLGKIQLIQAEGDKEQHELKRSLLAFAKGEFEEGLRINEHFLVKQPKSLPHLYQKIRTLEKLKRFSDAEEVIRFIAHNVNNLHSSKFADLSSGVMLNGFDVSPSPIVNASSNSTNILFIVGFPRSGTTLIESLLLKNANVELLEETDAVETFYNQMVERDIVDPETGGIKSTNQSELDALANDYLEHLTAYSPSVDSNKLIVDKMPLNFPYLPAMLTLFPNAKVLCCLRNPKAVALSCLQFEEINLYTVEQFAEAYNKVFTCWEKMEPILRDRAISIKYEDVVADPESSIASIYQFSGLTEGEAKTLESNSSPLFQTPSYYQVSQPVYKSSMQKYENYPTLFSACPPLLDEWEQKWGY
;
A
#
# COMPACT_ATOMS: atom_id res chain seq x y z
N MET A 1 52.67 -12.84 -42.17
CA MET A 1 51.28 -13.20 -42.54
C MET A 1 50.52 -11.93 -42.86
N LYS A 2 49.68 -11.88 -43.91
CA LYS A 2 48.82 -10.70 -44.13
C LYS A 2 47.46 -10.90 -43.43
N LEU A 3 46.95 -9.87 -42.83
CA LEU A 3 45.60 -9.89 -42.28
C LEU A 3 44.59 -10.04 -43.42
N THR A 4 43.79 -11.09 -43.36
CA THR A 4 42.71 -11.36 -44.33
C THR A 4 41.36 -11.28 -43.64
N GLN A 5 40.28 -11.10 -44.41
CA GLN A 5 38.93 -11.12 -43.87
C GLN A 5 38.60 -12.45 -43.17
N GLU A 6 39.17 -13.54 -43.64
CA GLU A 6 38.99 -14.87 -43.04
C GLU A 6 39.59 -14.95 -41.65
N ILE A 7 40.79 -14.39 -41.42
CA ILE A 7 41.44 -14.33 -40.09
C ILE A 7 40.60 -13.48 -39.13
N ILE A 8 40.08 -12.33 -39.61
CA ILE A 8 39.18 -11.48 -38.79
C ILE A 8 37.92 -12.26 -38.41
N ASN A 9 37.30 -12.92 -39.37
CA ASN A 9 36.07 -13.69 -39.11
C ASN A 9 36.30 -14.83 -38.11
N GLN A 10 37.41 -15.57 -38.25
CA GLN A 10 37.80 -16.62 -37.31
C GLN A 10 38.05 -16.07 -35.90
N ALA A 11 38.75 -14.94 -35.79
CA ALA A 11 39.00 -14.29 -34.50
C ALA A 11 37.72 -13.78 -33.86
N MET A 12 36.81 -13.16 -34.62
CA MET A 12 35.52 -12.68 -34.10
C MET A 12 34.60 -13.84 -33.70
N GLN A 13 34.59 -14.94 -34.44
CA GLN A 13 33.85 -16.13 -34.06
C GLN A 13 34.39 -16.73 -32.75
N ALA A 14 35.71 -16.87 -32.63
CA ALA A 14 36.34 -17.35 -31.39
C ALA A 14 36.09 -16.40 -30.23
N PHE A 15 36.10 -15.06 -30.44
CA PHE A 15 35.80 -14.05 -29.45
C PHE A 15 34.34 -14.19 -28.96
N GLY A 16 33.38 -14.33 -29.88
CA GLY A 16 31.97 -14.55 -29.53
C GLY A 16 31.71 -15.87 -28.79
N ALA A 17 32.55 -16.90 -29.01
CA ALA A 17 32.51 -18.17 -28.29
C ALA A 17 33.25 -18.14 -26.92
N GLY A 18 33.90 -17.02 -26.57
CA GLY A 18 34.71 -16.91 -25.33
C GLY A 18 36.07 -17.63 -25.41
N GLU A 19 36.49 -18.08 -26.59
CA GLU A 19 37.75 -18.80 -26.82
C GLU A 19 38.94 -17.82 -26.95
N PHE A 20 39.21 -17.01 -25.88
CA PHE A 20 40.17 -15.90 -25.96
C PHE A 20 41.58 -16.34 -26.27
N SER A 21 42.07 -17.48 -25.80
CA SER A 21 43.37 -18.03 -26.17
C SER A 21 43.48 -18.30 -27.67
N ARG A 22 42.40 -18.72 -28.31
CA ARG A 22 42.33 -18.92 -29.76
C ARG A 22 42.33 -17.59 -30.50
N VAL A 23 41.63 -16.56 -29.97
CA VAL A 23 41.71 -15.19 -30.53
C VAL A 23 43.15 -14.70 -30.51
N ILE A 24 43.84 -14.86 -29.39
CA ILE A 24 45.25 -14.45 -29.21
C ILE A 24 46.15 -15.17 -30.22
N SER A 25 46.07 -16.49 -30.31
CA SER A 25 46.91 -17.26 -31.25
C SER A 25 46.62 -16.91 -32.72
N THR A 26 45.36 -16.63 -33.06
CA THR A 26 44.95 -16.28 -34.42
C THR A 26 45.45 -14.89 -34.83
N LEU A 27 45.36 -13.90 -33.90
CA LEU A 27 45.71 -12.52 -34.22
C LEU A 27 47.16 -12.14 -33.93
N SER A 28 47.87 -12.87 -33.06
CA SER A 28 49.25 -12.57 -32.68
C SER A 28 50.20 -12.24 -33.88
N PRO A 29 50.18 -12.94 -35.01
CA PRO A 29 51.08 -12.63 -36.12
C PRO A 29 50.66 -11.44 -36.99
N VAL A 30 49.45 -10.88 -36.78
CA VAL A 30 48.81 -9.92 -37.70
C VAL A 30 48.09 -8.75 -37.03
N TYR A 31 47.99 -8.72 -35.70
CA TYR A 31 47.15 -7.75 -34.97
C TYR A 31 47.56 -6.29 -35.22
N GLU A 32 48.84 -6.00 -35.46
CA GLU A 32 49.32 -4.63 -35.73
C GLU A 32 48.87 -4.05 -37.07
N GLN A 33 48.41 -4.90 -38.01
CA GLN A 33 48.08 -4.47 -39.36
C GLN A 33 46.75 -3.71 -39.48
N HIS A 34 45.89 -3.75 -38.41
CA HIS A 34 44.61 -3.09 -38.43
C HIS A 34 44.14 -2.70 -37.03
N PRO A 35 43.65 -1.46 -36.78
CA PRO A 35 43.24 -0.99 -35.45
C PRO A 35 42.21 -1.89 -34.75
N MET A 36 41.23 -2.41 -35.50
CA MET A 36 40.23 -3.34 -34.96
C MET A 36 40.88 -4.66 -34.53
N ALA A 37 41.76 -5.24 -35.30
CA ALA A 37 42.47 -6.47 -34.92
C ALA A 37 43.35 -6.25 -33.69
N LYS A 38 44.01 -5.09 -33.59
CA LYS A 38 44.82 -4.66 -32.45
C LYS A 38 43.96 -4.52 -31.19
N MET A 39 42.76 -3.92 -31.31
CA MET A 39 41.82 -3.77 -30.22
C MET A 39 41.24 -5.12 -29.73
N VAL A 40 40.81 -5.98 -30.67
CA VAL A 40 40.28 -7.32 -30.34
C VAL A 40 41.35 -8.20 -29.69
N TYR A 41 42.59 -8.14 -30.18
CA TYR A 41 43.72 -8.84 -29.59
C TYR A 41 44.00 -8.37 -28.15
N ALA A 42 44.08 -7.06 -27.95
CA ALA A 42 44.28 -6.48 -26.62
C ALA A 42 43.13 -6.84 -25.65
N THR A 43 41.88 -6.77 -26.10
CA THR A 43 40.73 -7.18 -25.28
C THR A 43 40.82 -8.66 -24.90
N ALA A 44 41.22 -9.53 -25.85
CA ALA A 44 41.39 -10.96 -25.56
C ALA A 44 42.50 -11.23 -24.53
N LEU A 45 43.62 -10.49 -24.60
CA LEU A 45 44.69 -10.55 -23.60
C LEU A 45 44.17 -10.18 -22.20
N GLY A 46 43.37 -9.11 -22.12
CA GLY A 46 42.72 -8.73 -20.85
C GLY A 46 41.81 -9.82 -20.30
N LYS A 47 41.06 -10.50 -21.16
CA LYS A 47 40.16 -11.60 -20.75
C LYS A 47 40.89 -12.84 -20.23
N VAL A 48 42.16 -12.99 -20.51
CA VAL A 48 43.04 -14.03 -19.93
C VAL A 48 43.97 -13.46 -18.84
N ALA A 49 43.68 -12.28 -18.34
CA ALA A 49 44.39 -11.56 -17.27
C ALA A 49 45.84 -11.11 -17.67
N GLU A 50 46.17 -11.06 -18.93
CA GLU A 50 47.42 -10.49 -19.46
C GLU A 50 47.33 -8.95 -19.54
N PHE A 51 47.05 -8.31 -18.40
CA PHE A 51 46.68 -6.88 -18.32
C PHE A 51 47.83 -5.96 -18.77
N THR A 52 49.07 -6.23 -18.41
CA THR A 52 50.21 -5.35 -18.76
C THR A 52 50.33 -5.13 -20.25
N THR A 53 50.41 -6.21 -21.00
CA THR A 53 50.53 -6.15 -22.48
C THR A 53 49.26 -5.54 -23.10
N SER A 54 48.10 -5.86 -22.56
CA SER A 54 46.84 -5.31 -23.02
C SER A 54 46.77 -3.78 -22.84
N PHE A 55 47.24 -3.25 -21.70
CA PHE A 55 47.27 -1.80 -21.43
C PHE A 55 48.22 -1.10 -22.41
N GLU A 56 49.46 -1.61 -22.61
CA GLU A 56 50.42 -1.04 -23.55
C GLU A 56 49.82 -0.93 -24.98
N ILE A 57 49.07 -1.95 -25.39
CA ILE A 57 48.42 -1.93 -26.70
C ILE A 57 47.26 -0.90 -26.75
N PHE A 58 46.46 -0.79 -25.71
CA PHE A 58 45.40 0.23 -25.66
C PHE A 58 45.96 1.65 -25.58
N GLU A 59 47.06 1.88 -24.87
CA GLU A 59 47.74 3.18 -24.79
C GLU A 59 48.29 3.57 -26.18
N SER A 60 48.90 2.62 -26.91
CA SER A 60 49.31 2.84 -28.29
C SER A 60 48.11 3.16 -29.19
N LEU A 61 47.03 2.40 -29.11
CA LEU A 61 45.80 2.66 -29.85
C LEU A 61 45.23 4.05 -29.56
N GLN A 62 45.25 4.48 -28.31
CA GLN A 62 44.79 5.82 -27.93
C GLN A 62 45.68 6.94 -28.45
N SER A 63 46.99 6.69 -28.53
CA SER A 63 47.93 7.65 -29.11
C SER A 63 47.70 7.79 -30.62
N ASP A 64 47.50 6.66 -31.31
CA ASP A 64 47.31 6.61 -32.76
C ASP A 64 45.92 7.12 -33.18
N TYR A 65 44.90 6.85 -32.34
CA TYR A 65 43.47 7.15 -32.61
C TYR A 65 42.78 7.85 -31.43
N PRO A 66 43.19 9.09 -31.07
CA PRO A 66 42.76 9.76 -29.85
C PRO A 66 41.26 10.10 -29.82
N GLN A 67 40.59 10.15 -30.98
CA GLN A 67 39.15 10.43 -31.14
C GLN A 67 38.35 9.17 -31.47
N ASN A 68 38.90 8.00 -31.25
CA ASN A 68 38.16 6.75 -31.45
C ASN A 68 37.38 6.37 -30.17
N THR A 69 36.06 6.42 -30.27
CA THR A 69 35.13 6.12 -29.15
C THR A 69 35.28 4.68 -28.68
N ASP A 70 35.41 3.71 -29.61
CA ASP A 70 35.46 2.29 -29.26
C ASP A 70 36.76 1.93 -28.52
N VAL A 71 37.89 2.58 -28.88
CA VAL A 71 39.17 2.41 -28.18
C VAL A 71 39.04 2.89 -26.74
N ALA A 72 38.49 4.09 -26.51
CA ALA A 72 38.30 4.61 -25.16
C ALA A 72 37.31 3.75 -24.34
N TYR A 73 36.22 3.31 -24.95
CA TYR A 73 35.21 2.46 -24.32
C TYR A 73 35.79 1.10 -23.92
N ASN A 74 36.41 0.37 -24.85
CA ASN A 74 36.95 -0.97 -24.56
C ASN A 74 38.13 -0.91 -23.59
N TYR A 75 38.95 0.15 -23.65
CA TYR A 75 39.97 0.39 -22.62
C TYR A 75 39.39 0.63 -21.24
N GLY A 76 38.28 1.41 -21.15
CA GLY A 76 37.54 1.61 -19.92
C GLY A 76 36.99 0.30 -19.34
N LEU A 77 36.45 -0.58 -20.17
CA LEU A 77 35.98 -1.90 -19.72
C LEU A 77 37.12 -2.79 -19.21
N LEU A 78 38.23 -2.79 -19.91
CA LEU A 78 39.43 -3.54 -19.50
C LEU A 78 39.96 -3.05 -18.14
N LEU A 79 40.06 -1.73 -17.96
CA LEU A 79 40.52 -1.14 -16.72
C LEU A 79 39.58 -1.48 -15.55
N LYS A 80 38.25 -1.54 -15.81
CA LYS A 80 37.28 -2.02 -14.85
C LYS A 80 37.52 -3.47 -14.43
N GLU A 81 37.78 -4.36 -15.39
CA GLU A 81 38.10 -5.77 -15.14
C GLU A 81 39.40 -5.94 -14.32
N ALA A 82 40.34 -5.03 -14.50
CA ALA A 82 41.59 -4.98 -13.75
C ALA A 82 41.44 -4.21 -12.40
N GLU A 83 40.24 -3.90 -11.99
CA GLU A 83 39.89 -3.16 -10.75
C GLU A 83 40.51 -1.75 -10.66
N ARG A 84 40.94 -1.18 -11.81
CA ARG A 84 41.45 0.19 -11.93
C ARG A 84 40.28 1.17 -12.16
N PHE A 85 39.41 1.29 -11.17
CA PHE A 85 38.11 1.95 -11.30
C PHE A 85 38.19 3.44 -11.67
N ASP A 86 39.15 4.20 -11.09
CA ASP A 86 39.30 5.62 -11.42
C ASP A 86 39.73 5.84 -12.86
N ASP A 87 40.63 4.99 -13.38
CA ASP A 87 41.08 5.07 -14.77
C ASP A 87 39.98 4.57 -15.71
N ALA A 88 39.23 3.55 -15.33
CA ALA A 88 38.04 3.10 -16.05
C ALA A 88 37.02 4.22 -16.19
N GLN A 89 36.71 4.95 -15.11
CA GLN A 89 35.81 6.09 -15.16
C GLN A 89 36.31 7.19 -16.10
N LYS A 90 37.59 7.51 -16.08
CA LYS A 90 38.20 8.50 -17.01
C LYS A 90 38.03 8.08 -18.48
N GLN A 91 38.28 6.80 -18.78
CA GLN A 91 38.19 6.30 -20.16
C GLN A 91 36.74 6.21 -20.65
N LEU A 92 35.81 5.75 -19.83
CA LEU A 92 34.37 5.76 -20.17
C LEU A 92 33.86 7.19 -20.37
N SER A 93 34.28 8.13 -19.53
CA SER A 93 33.93 9.55 -19.67
C SER A 93 34.53 10.16 -20.94
N LYS A 94 35.75 9.74 -21.32
CA LYS A 94 36.40 10.12 -22.60
C LYS A 94 35.60 9.58 -23.80
N ALA A 95 35.13 8.34 -23.75
CA ALA A 95 34.29 7.78 -24.82
C ALA A 95 32.99 8.58 -25.00
N ILE A 96 32.35 8.98 -23.88
CA ILE A 96 31.16 9.83 -23.86
C ILE A 96 31.46 11.23 -24.42
N ALA A 97 32.61 11.81 -24.07
CA ALA A 97 33.02 13.13 -24.57
C ALA A 97 33.26 13.12 -26.08
N ILE A 98 33.84 12.04 -26.62
CA ILE A 98 34.08 11.85 -28.07
C ILE A 98 32.74 11.68 -28.79
N ASN A 99 31.85 10.82 -28.26
CA ASN A 99 30.53 10.57 -28.84
C ASN A 99 29.42 10.66 -27.76
N PRO A 100 28.77 11.83 -27.61
CA PRO A 100 27.69 12.03 -26.64
C PRO A 100 26.43 11.19 -26.87
N ASN A 101 26.35 10.45 -27.98
CA ASN A 101 25.26 9.52 -28.27
C ASN A 101 25.61 8.06 -28.03
N TYR A 102 26.81 7.79 -27.54
CA TYR A 102 27.31 6.42 -27.36
C TYR A 102 26.71 5.79 -26.09
N HIS A 103 25.46 5.33 -26.19
CA HIS A 103 24.65 4.83 -25.11
C HIS A 103 25.27 3.69 -24.27
N VAL A 104 26.10 2.83 -24.93
CA VAL A 104 26.77 1.73 -24.23
C VAL A 104 27.80 2.21 -23.21
N ALA A 105 28.47 3.37 -23.48
CA ALA A 105 29.43 3.94 -22.52
C ALA A 105 28.71 4.56 -21.31
N PHE A 106 27.53 5.16 -21.47
CA PHE A 106 26.71 5.60 -20.34
C PHE A 106 26.28 4.43 -19.48
N HIS A 107 25.82 3.33 -20.08
CA HIS A 107 25.44 2.13 -19.34
C HIS A 107 26.65 1.50 -18.61
N ALA A 108 27.80 1.40 -19.26
CA ALA A 108 29.03 0.89 -18.63
C ALA A 108 29.49 1.79 -17.47
N LEU A 109 29.37 3.10 -17.60
CA LEU A 109 29.65 4.04 -16.52
C LEU A 109 28.67 3.86 -15.37
N GLY A 110 27.38 3.68 -15.66
CA GLY A 110 26.36 3.37 -14.65
C GLY A 110 26.67 2.07 -13.90
N ASN A 111 27.07 1.02 -14.59
CA ASN A 111 27.49 -0.25 -13.98
C ASN A 111 28.72 -0.06 -13.07
N LEU A 112 29.71 0.72 -13.52
CA LEU A 112 30.90 1.03 -12.71
C LEU A 112 30.52 1.82 -11.44
N MET A 113 29.66 2.84 -11.55
CA MET A 113 29.22 3.63 -10.41
C MET A 113 28.40 2.79 -9.41
N SER A 114 27.52 1.93 -9.90
CA SER A 114 26.74 1.01 -9.07
C SER A 114 27.63 0.04 -8.31
N GLU A 115 28.65 -0.52 -8.94
CA GLU A 115 29.62 -1.42 -8.31
C GLU A 115 30.44 -0.72 -7.19
N LEU A 116 30.69 0.58 -7.38
CA LEU A 116 31.36 1.42 -6.37
C LEU A 116 30.40 1.95 -5.28
N GLY A 117 29.11 1.57 -5.30
CA GLY A 117 28.09 2.06 -4.36
C GLY A 117 27.66 3.51 -4.61
N ARG A 118 28.09 4.14 -5.70
CA ARG A 118 27.77 5.52 -6.09
C ARG A 118 26.44 5.55 -6.84
N ASN A 119 25.36 5.14 -6.16
CA ASN A 119 24.07 4.83 -6.77
C ASN A 119 23.40 6.04 -7.45
N GLU A 120 23.58 7.27 -6.94
CA GLU A 120 23.00 8.46 -7.59
C GLU A 120 23.65 8.76 -8.95
N GLU A 121 24.97 8.57 -9.05
CA GLU A 121 25.69 8.75 -10.30
C GLU A 121 25.39 7.60 -11.29
N ALA A 122 25.21 6.39 -10.77
CA ALA A 122 24.75 5.25 -11.55
C ALA A 122 23.36 5.52 -12.16
N GLN A 123 22.42 6.01 -11.37
CA GLN A 123 21.08 6.39 -11.83
C GLN A 123 21.15 7.39 -12.99
N LEU A 124 21.89 8.49 -12.82
CA LEU A 124 22.04 9.50 -13.89
C LEU A 124 22.65 8.93 -15.17
N ALA A 125 23.60 8.01 -15.04
CA ALA A 125 24.22 7.37 -16.19
C ALA A 125 23.25 6.43 -16.92
N TYR A 126 22.47 5.63 -16.18
CA TYR A 126 21.45 4.77 -16.78
C TYR A 126 20.32 5.56 -17.46
N GLU A 127 19.85 6.65 -16.83
CA GLU A 127 18.85 7.53 -17.44
C GLU A 127 19.34 8.11 -18.77
N LYS A 128 20.62 8.51 -18.85
CA LYS A 128 21.23 8.97 -20.10
C LYS A 128 21.33 7.84 -21.13
N ALA A 129 21.68 6.62 -20.72
CA ALA A 129 21.72 5.46 -21.63
C ALA A 129 20.33 5.18 -22.23
N ILE A 130 19.28 5.18 -21.41
CA ILE A 130 17.89 5.00 -21.84
C ILE A 130 17.46 6.12 -22.78
N ALA A 131 17.74 7.38 -22.45
CA ALA A 131 17.41 8.53 -23.31
C ALA A 131 18.03 8.44 -24.71
N LYS A 132 19.20 7.79 -24.84
CA LYS A 132 19.89 7.59 -26.13
C LYS A 132 19.46 6.32 -26.86
N ASN A 133 19.03 5.29 -26.17
CA ASN A 133 18.50 4.06 -26.74
C ASN A 133 17.38 3.47 -25.88
N PRO A 134 16.16 4.02 -25.98
CA PRO A 134 15.02 3.61 -25.15
C PRO A 134 14.54 2.17 -25.41
N LYS A 135 14.92 1.56 -26.53
CA LYS A 135 14.51 0.19 -26.87
C LYS A 135 15.34 -0.89 -26.18
N ASN A 136 16.42 -0.52 -25.51
CA ASN A 136 17.26 -1.50 -24.84
C ASN A 136 16.76 -1.80 -23.43
N ILE A 137 16.04 -2.90 -23.28
CA ILE A 137 15.45 -3.36 -22.02
C ILE A 137 16.49 -3.48 -20.89
N GLN A 138 17.72 -3.87 -21.18
CA GLN A 138 18.79 -4.02 -20.17
C GLN A 138 19.08 -2.70 -19.43
N TYR A 139 18.95 -1.55 -20.10
CA TYR A 139 19.16 -0.25 -19.45
C TYR A 139 18.07 0.06 -18.46
N GLY A 140 16.82 -0.23 -18.81
CA GLY A 140 15.67 -0.13 -17.91
C GLY A 140 15.80 -1.04 -16.68
N GLN A 141 16.20 -2.31 -16.90
CA GLN A 141 16.47 -3.27 -15.83
C GLN A 141 17.57 -2.79 -14.88
N SER A 142 18.68 -2.23 -15.43
CA SER A 142 19.78 -1.70 -14.61
C SER A 142 19.34 -0.50 -13.79
N LEU A 143 18.52 0.39 -14.36
CA LEU A 143 17.94 1.52 -13.62
C LEU A 143 16.96 1.02 -12.54
N SER A 144 16.13 0.02 -12.84
CA SER A 144 15.21 -0.58 -11.86
C SER A 144 15.96 -1.12 -10.63
N LYS A 145 17.04 -1.90 -10.85
CA LYS A 145 17.90 -2.40 -9.76
C LYS A 145 18.53 -1.27 -8.96
N CYS A 146 19.00 -0.23 -9.64
CA CYS A 146 19.64 0.92 -9.02
C CYS A 146 18.66 1.72 -8.14
N LEU A 147 17.42 1.93 -8.61
CA LEU A 147 16.35 2.59 -7.84
C LEU A 147 15.90 1.74 -6.65
N TYR A 148 15.85 0.41 -6.82
CA TYR A 148 15.55 -0.54 -5.74
C TYR A 148 16.60 -0.47 -4.63
N GLN A 149 17.90 -0.50 -4.98
CA GLN A 149 18.99 -0.37 -4.01
C GLN A 149 18.99 0.95 -3.24
N GLN A 150 18.43 2.00 -3.83
CA GLN A 150 18.26 3.31 -3.20
C GLN A 150 16.94 3.45 -2.44
N GLU A 151 16.11 2.41 -2.39
CA GLU A 151 14.76 2.41 -1.84
C GLU A 151 13.85 3.54 -2.40
N LYS A 152 14.11 3.96 -3.65
CA LYS A 152 13.34 4.98 -4.36
C LYS A 152 12.06 4.39 -4.97
N TRP A 153 11.21 3.80 -4.12
CA TRP A 153 10.07 2.98 -4.50
C TRP A 153 9.11 3.65 -5.50
N SER A 154 8.72 4.90 -5.24
CA SER A 154 7.81 5.63 -6.14
C SER A 154 8.41 5.88 -7.52
N GLN A 155 9.72 6.20 -7.59
CA GLN A 155 10.41 6.38 -8.87
C GLN A 155 10.57 5.04 -9.60
N LEU A 156 10.82 3.97 -8.87
CA LEU A 156 10.90 2.61 -9.41
C LEU A 156 9.58 2.18 -10.06
N VAL A 157 8.46 2.34 -9.35
CA VAL A 157 7.12 2.04 -9.89
C VAL A 157 6.83 2.86 -11.15
N ALA A 158 7.07 4.17 -11.10
CA ALA A 158 6.84 5.06 -12.24
C ALA A 158 7.72 4.69 -13.45
N HIS A 159 8.99 4.34 -13.22
CA HIS A 159 9.91 3.92 -14.27
C HIS A 159 9.46 2.61 -14.94
N ILE A 160 9.21 1.56 -14.13
CA ILE A 160 8.83 0.24 -14.66
C ILE A 160 7.51 0.32 -15.42
N LYS A 161 6.54 1.10 -14.92
CA LYS A 161 5.24 1.29 -15.54
C LYS A 161 5.33 2.04 -16.86
N ARG A 162 6.12 3.11 -16.93
CA ARG A 162 6.35 3.90 -18.16
C ARG A 162 6.95 3.09 -19.29
N GLU A 163 7.84 2.17 -18.96
CA GLU A 163 8.56 1.33 -19.94
C GLU A 163 7.91 -0.06 -20.12
N ASP A 164 6.76 -0.32 -19.48
CA ASP A 164 6.04 -1.60 -19.47
C ASP A 164 6.92 -2.83 -19.12
N LEU A 165 7.98 -2.63 -18.34
CA LEU A 165 8.94 -3.67 -18.01
C LEU A 165 8.32 -4.83 -17.20
N HIS A 166 7.31 -4.55 -16.36
CA HIS A 166 6.61 -5.55 -15.56
C HIS A 166 5.80 -6.55 -16.40
N LEU A 167 5.52 -6.22 -17.67
CA LEU A 167 4.81 -7.11 -18.60
C LEU A 167 5.74 -8.05 -19.36
N SER A 168 7.02 -7.73 -19.46
CA SER A 168 7.97 -8.39 -20.35
C SER A 168 9.17 -9.01 -19.63
N ASP A 169 9.42 -8.64 -18.37
CA ASP A 169 10.57 -9.07 -17.60
C ASP A 169 10.21 -9.48 -16.18
N LYS A 170 10.49 -10.74 -15.83
CA LYS A 170 10.15 -11.32 -14.52
C LYS A 170 10.78 -10.53 -13.36
N LEU A 171 12.07 -10.18 -13.47
CA LEU A 171 12.75 -9.43 -12.41
C LEU A 171 12.12 -8.05 -12.20
N SER A 172 11.81 -7.34 -13.29
CA SER A 172 11.13 -6.04 -13.22
C SER A 172 9.72 -6.17 -12.62
N ALA A 173 9.00 -7.26 -12.92
CA ALA A 173 7.71 -7.56 -12.31
C ALA A 173 7.82 -7.82 -10.80
N GLU A 174 8.85 -8.55 -10.36
CA GLU A 174 9.13 -8.80 -8.94
C GLU A 174 9.44 -7.50 -8.20
N LEU A 175 10.35 -6.68 -8.73
CA LEU A 175 10.70 -5.37 -8.17
C LEU A 175 9.50 -4.41 -8.13
N TYR A 176 8.67 -4.43 -9.19
CA TYR A 176 7.45 -3.64 -9.27
C TYR A 176 6.44 -4.02 -8.19
N THR A 177 6.21 -5.32 -8.03
CA THR A 177 5.23 -5.84 -7.07
C THR A 177 5.63 -5.48 -5.64
N GLU A 178 6.90 -5.67 -5.28
CA GLU A 178 7.42 -5.26 -3.98
C GLU A 178 7.34 -3.74 -3.80
N ALA A 179 7.79 -2.96 -4.79
CA ALA A 179 7.77 -1.50 -4.69
C ALA A 179 6.35 -0.95 -4.54
N CYS A 180 5.36 -1.49 -5.27
CA CYS A 180 3.95 -1.14 -5.10
C CYS A 180 3.45 -1.46 -3.69
N TYR A 181 3.84 -2.60 -3.12
CA TYR A 181 3.53 -2.94 -1.74
C TYR A 181 4.16 -1.93 -0.76
N ARG A 182 5.45 -1.63 -0.92
CA ARG A 182 6.21 -0.69 -0.05
C ARG A 182 5.64 0.73 -0.03
N ILE A 183 5.04 1.19 -1.14
CA ILE A 183 4.36 2.50 -1.21
C ILE A 183 2.86 2.42 -0.94
N HIS A 184 2.38 1.27 -0.44
CA HIS A 184 0.97 1.02 -0.15
C HIS A 184 0.03 1.27 -1.35
N SER A 185 0.49 1.01 -2.58
CA SER A 185 -0.31 1.15 -3.81
C SER A 185 -1.23 -0.06 -4.02
N ARG A 186 -2.13 -0.29 -3.04
CA ARG A 186 -3.01 -1.48 -2.95
C ARG A 186 -3.92 -1.62 -4.16
N GLY A 187 -4.53 -0.53 -4.60
CA GLY A 187 -5.41 -0.50 -5.76
C GLY A 187 -4.70 -0.93 -7.05
N GLU A 188 -3.46 -0.48 -7.25
CA GLU A 188 -2.66 -0.89 -8.42
C GLU A 188 -2.32 -2.38 -8.37
N LEU A 189 -1.88 -2.91 -7.21
CA LEU A 189 -1.63 -4.34 -7.06
C LEU A 189 -2.89 -5.18 -7.23
N ALA A 190 -4.03 -4.69 -6.75
CA ALA A 190 -5.31 -5.36 -6.94
C ALA A 190 -5.66 -5.52 -8.43
N LYS A 191 -5.48 -4.44 -9.21
CA LYS A 191 -5.70 -4.43 -10.67
C LYS A 191 -4.79 -5.38 -11.42
N GLN A 192 -3.51 -5.40 -11.05
CA GLN A 192 -2.49 -6.17 -11.74
C GLN A 192 -2.37 -7.63 -11.25
N SER A 193 -3.04 -7.97 -10.14
CA SER A 193 -2.86 -9.26 -9.45
C SER A 193 -3.05 -10.48 -10.34
N ASN A 194 -4.15 -10.52 -11.10
CA ASN A 194 -4.45 -11.66 -11.98
C ASN A 194 -3.42 -11.79 -13.10
N MET A 195 -3.03 -10.68 -13.71
CA MET A 195 -2.04 -10.67 -14.79
C MET A 195 -0.67 -11.09 -14.27
N LEU A 196 -0.18 -10.46 -13.18
CA LEU A 196 1.13 -10.77 -12.59
C LEU A 196 1.21 -12.23 -12.13
N SER A 197 0.18 -12.72 -11.42
CA SER A 197 0.16 -14.09 -10.89
C SER A 197 0.00 -15.16 -11.97
N SER A 198 -0.64 -14.87 -13.09
CA SER A 198 -0.77 -15.80 -14.22
C SER A 198 0.48 -15.81 -15.12
N THR A 199 1.04 -14.63 -15.41
CA THR A 199 2.22 -14.50 -16.27
C THR A 199 3.48 -15.05 -15.57
N TYR A 200 3.62 -14.78 -14.28
CA TYR A 200 4.78 -15.18 -13.48
C TYR A 200 4.40 -16.15 -12.36
N SER A 201 3.65 -17.18 -12.71
CA SER A 201 3.09 -18.17 -11.77
C SER A 201 4.15 -18.99 -11.01
N ASP A 202 5.40 -18.87 -11.38
CA ASP A 202 6.58 -19.50 -10.77
C ASP A 202 7.42 -18.51 -9.94
N SER A 203 6.92 -17.29 -9.69
CA SER A 203 7.61 -16.31 -8.87
C SER A 203 7.10 -16.33 -7.43
N TYR A 204 7.97 -16.73 -6.51
CA TYR A 204 7.76 -16.64 -5.07
C TYR A 204 7.45 -15.21 -4.62
N SER A 205 8.30 -14.26 -5.03
CA SER A 205 8.25 -12.86 -4.61
C SER A 205 6.92 -12.19 -5.01
N ILE A 206 6.47 -12.39 -6.25
CA ILE A 206 5.20 -11.83 -6.73
C ILE A 206 4.03 -12.36 -5.89
N HIS A 207 3.94 -13.67 -5.68
CA HIS A 207 2.86 -14.24 -4.88
C HIS A 207 2.93 -13.77 -3.42
N TYR A 208 4.11 -13.64 -2.84
CA TYR A 208 4.30 -13.15 -1.48
C TYR A 208 3.78 -11.71 -1.30
N PHE A 209 4.21 -10.77 -2.13
CA PHE A 209 3.77 -9.38 -1.99
C PHE A 209 2.31 -9.16 -2.41
N LEU A 210 1.78 -9.93 -3.35
CA LEU A 210 0.35 -9.93 -3.65
C LEU A 210 -0.48 -10.43 -2.46
N ALA A 211 0.01 -11.42 -1.73
CA ALA A 211 -0.63 -11.90 -0.52
C ALA A 211 -0.64 -10.84 0.58
N LEU A 212 0.49 -10.19 0.85
CA LEU A 212 0.59 -9.14 1.86
C LEU A 212 -0.32 -7.94 1.50
N SER A 213 -0.34 -7.53 0.23
CA SER A 213 -1.24 -6.47 -0.24
C SER A 213 -2.72 -6.86 -0.10
N ALA A 214 -3.05 -8.12 -0.39
CA ALA A 214 -4.41 -8.64 -0.20
C ALA A 214 -4.81 -8.69 1.28
N LEU A 215 -3.88 -9.00 2.18
CA LEU A 215 -4.09 -8.94 3.64
C LEU A 215 -4.42 -7.52 4.10
N GLU A 216 -3.63 -6.54 3.68
CA GLU A 216 -3.87 -5.14 4.01
C GLU A 216 -5.21 -4.61 3.48
N SER A 217 -5.67 -5.13 2.33
CA SER A 217 -6.96 -4.81 1.72
C SER A 217 -8.10 -5.70 2.23
N LYS A 218 -7.89 -6.50 3.26
CA LYS A 218 -8.86 -7.45 3.85
C LYS A 218 -9.40 -8.51 2.87
N ARG A 219 -8.75 -8.71 1.73
CA ARG A 219 -9.07 -9.76 0.74
C ARG A 219 -8.48 -11.10 1.16
N TYR A 220 -8.96 -11.61 2.28
CA TYR A 220 -8.34 -12.75 2.97
C TYR A 220 -8.30 -14.05 2.16
N VAL A 221 -9.32 -14.29 1.33
CA VAL A 221 -9.35 -15.47 0.45
C VAL A 221 -8.26 -15.39 -0.61
N HIS A 222 -8.07 -14.20 -1.22
CA HIS A 222 -6.98 -13.99 -2.16
C HIS A 222 -5.62 -14.05 -1.47
N ALA A 223 -5.49 -13.47 -0.28
CA ALA A 223 -4.28 -13.56 0.51
C ALA A 223 -3.90 -15.03 0.78
N LYS A 224 -4.85 -15.84 1.22
CA LYS A 224 -4.64 -17.27 1.45
C LYS A 224 -4.16 -17.99 0.20
N ARG A 225 -4.84 -17.79 -0.94
CA ARG A 225 -4.47 -18.41 -2.22
C ARG A 225 -3.05 -18.06 -2.64
N HIS A 226 -2.66 -16.80 -2.52
CA HIS A 226 -1.31 -16.34 -2.88
C HIS A 226 -0.26 -16.84 -1.89
N LEU A 227 -0.56 -16.93 -0.58
CA LEU A 227 0.33 -17.54 0.42
C LEU A 227 0.56 -19.03 0.16
N GLU A 228 -0.50 -19.79 -0.14
CA GLU A 228 -0.40 -21.21 -0.50
C GLU A 228 0.48 -21.42 -1.74
N LYS A 229 0.33 -20.55 -2.74
CA LYS A 229 1.17 -20.59 -3.94
C LYS A 229 2.61 -20.22 -3.63
N SER A 230 2.85 -19.15 -2.86
CA SER A 230 4.18 -18.76 -2.42
C SER A 230 4.86 -19.88 -1.62
N LEU A 231 4.13 -20.52 -0.69
CA LEU A 231 4.63 -21.65 0.09
C LEU A 231 5.07 -22.84 -0.81
N SER A 232 4.35 -23.09 -1.90
CA SER A 232 4.71 -24.15 -2.86
C SER A 232 5.99 -23.87 -3.63
N LEU A 233 6.41 -22.61 -3.69
CA LEU A 233 7.60 -22.12 -4.43
C LEU A 233 8.76 -21.79 -3.49
N ALA A 234 8.51 -21.72 -2.18
CA ALA A 234 9.46 -21.25 -1.17
C ALA A 234 10.59 -22.27 -0.91
N ASP A 235 11.76 -21.75 -0.66
CA ASP A 235 12.87 -22.48 -0.08
C ASP A 235 12.60 -22.84 1.39
N SER A 236 13.42 -23.69 1.98
CA SER A 236 13.21 -24.17 3.35
C SER A 236 13.24 -23.07 4.40
N SER A 237 14.00 -21.99 4.17
CA SER A 237 14.14 -20.84 5.08
C SER A 237 12.84 -20.04 5.25
N ASP A 238 12.03 -19.92 4.19
CA ASP A 238 10.89 -19.00 4.17
C ASP A 238 9.56 -19.72 4.54
N LYS A 239 9.59 -21.06 4.60
CA LYS A 239 8.37 -21.85 4.83
C LYS A 239 7.72 -21.60 6.18
N GLU A 240 8.50 -21.41 7.24
CA GLU A 240 7.96 -21.19 8.59
C GLU A 240 7.21 -19.86 8.68
N GLU A 241 7.76 -18.81 8.09
CA GLU A 241 7.10 -17.52 8.01
C GLU A 241 5.79 -17.58 7.24
N LEU A 242 5.80 -18.19 6.05
CA LEU A 242 4.59 -18.37 5.23
C LEU A 242 3.51 -19.19 5.91
N LEU A 243 3.88 -20.26 6.61
CA LEU A 243 2.93 -21.05 7.39
C LEU A 243 2.29 -20.22 8.50
N THR A 244 3.06 -19.35 9.14
CA THR A 244 2.54 -18.45 10.18
C THR A 244 1.56 -17.43 9.60
N TYR A 245 1.85 -16.85 8.44
CA TYR A 245 0.88 -15.99 7.73
C TYR A 245 -0.38 -16.75 7.30
N LEU A 246 -0.27 -18.01 6.85
CA LEU A 246 -1.42 -18.84 6.48
C LEU A 246 -2.32 -19.14 7.69
N ASP A 247 -1.73 -19.40 8.85
CA ASP A 247 -2.49 -19.58 10.08
C ASP A 247 -3.17 -18.28 10.53
N TYR A 248 -2.48 -17.16 10.39
CA TYR A 248 -3.06 -15.85 10.64
C TYR A 248 -4.27 -15.56 9.75
N VAL A 249 -4.14 -15.80 8.44
CA VAL A 249 -5.25 -15.62 7.49
C VAL A 249 -6.39 -16.61 7.79
N SER A 250 -6.07 -17.85 8.13
CA SER A 250 -7.06 -18.85 8.50
C SER A 250 -7.81 -18.46 9.78
N TRP A 251 -7.10 -17.84 10.72
CA TRP A 251 -7.71 -17.28 11.91
C TRP A 251 -8.59 -16.06 11.57
N LEU A 252 -8.17 -15.15 10.68
CA LEU A 252 -9.00 -14.02 10.23
C LEU A 252 -10.31 -14.49 9.56
N LEU A 253 -10.26 -15.58 8.81
CA LEU A 253 -11.44 -16.17 8.16
C LEU A 253 -12.36 -16.92 9.14
N ASN A 254 -11.85 -17.37 10.28
CA ASN A 254 -12.62 -18.08 11.30
C ASN A 254 -12.03 -17.82 12.70
N ALA A 255 -12.24 -16.60 13.21
CA ALA A 255 -11.62 -16.12 14.44
C ALA A 255 -12.32 -16.69 15.69
N THR A 256 -11.67 -17.67 16.32
CA THR A 256 -12.03 -18.17 17.66
C THR A 256 -10.88 -17.95 18.64
N LYS A 257 -11.17 -18.03 19.95
CA LYS A 257 -10.13 -17.92 20.97
C LYS A 257 -9.13 -19.09 20.89
N ASP A 258 -9.63 -20.30 20.68
CA ASP A 258 -8.78 -21.49 20.58
C ASP A 258 -7.80 -21.38 19.40
N ASN A 259 -8.25 -20.85 18.27
CA ASN A 259 -7.40 -20.59 17.12
C ASN A 259 -6.36 -19.49 17.38
N LEU A 260 -6.69 -18.47 18.19
CA LEU A 260 -5.73 -17.44 18.62
C LEU A 260 -4.64 -18.03 19.50
N ASP A 261 -4.96 -18.91 20.44
CA ASP A 261 -3.98 -19.56 21.30
C ASP A 261 -3.03 -20.46 20.50
N VAL A 262 -3.53 -21.11 19.44
CA VAL A 262 -2.68 -21.85 18.49
C VAL A 262 -1.75 -20.92 17.72
N LEU A 263 -2.27 -19.80 17.24
CA LEU A 263 -1.50 -18.80 16.49
C LEU A 263 -0.43 -18.15 17.39
N ASN A 264 -0.76 -17.80 18.64
CA ASN A 264 0.19 -17.25 19.59
C ASN A 264 1.37 -18.19 19.86
N ARG A 265 1.13 -19.50 19.99
CA ARG A 265 2.21 -20.50 20.12
C ARG A 265 3.17 -20.53 18.94
N LYS A 266 2.68 -20.27 17.72
CA LYS A 266 3.54 -20.15 16.52
C LYS A 266 4.35 -18.88 16.53
N PHE A 267 3.74 -17.73 16.88
CA PHE A 267 4.45 -16.47 17.06
C PHE A 267 5.56 -16.54 18.13
N GLU A 268 5.39 -17.39 19.16
CA GLU A 268 6.43 -17.62 20.16
C GLU A 268 7.72 -18.22 19.57
N ASN A 269 7.60 -19.01 18.52
CA ASN A 269 8.71 -19.74 17.92
C ASN A 269 9.41 -18.96 16.78
N THR A 270 8.84 -17.86 16.32
CA THR A 270 9.46 -17.03 15.25
C THR A 270 10.35 -15.93 15.82
N ASP A 271 11.44 -15.61 15.13
CA ASP A 271 12.27 -14.42 15.37
C ASP A 271 12.00 -13.32 14.32
N ASN A 272 11.01 -13.52 13.43
CA ASN A 272 10.59 -12.51 12.48
C ASN A 272 9.86 -11.37 13.21
N ILE A 273 10.46 -10.17 13.16
CA ILE A 273 9.97 -8.99 13.86
C ILE A 273 8.58 -8.58 13.40
N GLN A 274 8.30 -8.65 12.10
CA GLN A 274 6.99 -8.27 11.55
C GLN A 274 5.86 -9.18 12.09
N LEU A 275 6.13 -10.48 12.20
CA LEU A 275 5.18 -11.44 12.80
C LEU A 275 5.01 -11.20 14.31
N LEU A 276 6.07 -10.86 15.01
CA LEU A 276 6.00 -10.53 16.44
C LEU A 276 5.25 -9.21 16.68
N GLU A 277 5.43 -8.20 15.81
CA GLU A 277 4.65 -6.97 15.84
C GLU A 277 3.17 -7.21 15.56
N LEU A 278 2.87 -8.09 14.60
CA LEU A 278 1.51 -8.55 14.32
C LEU A 278 0.91 -9.23 15.55
N ALA A 279 1.64 -10.13 16.20
CA ALA A 279 1.23 -10.79 17.43
C ALA A 279 0.95 -9.80 18.56
N PHE A 280 1.82 -8.81 18.75
CA PHE A 280 1.61 -7.74 19.72
C PHE A 280 0.29 -7.01 19.43
N ASN A 281 0.10 -6.53 18.20
CA ASN A 281 -1.07 -5.75 17.81
C ASN A 281 -2.39 -6.55 17.97
N ILE A 282 -2.42 -7.82 17.56
CA ILE A 282 -3.58 -8.71 17.73
C ILE A 282 -3.93 -8.83 19.22
N ASN A 283 -2.96 -9.15 20.06
CA ASN A 283 -3.20 -9.40 21.49
C ASN A 283 -3.52 -8.10 22.26
N GLU A 284 -2.91 -6.96 21.91
CA GLU A 284 -3.24 -5.65 22.48
C GLU A 284 -4.69 -5.27 22.12
N ASN A 285 -5.08 -5.38 20.87
CA ASN A 285 -6.44 -5.10 20.42
C ASN A 285 -7.50 -6.00 21.07
N ARG A 286 -7.17 -7.25 21.34
CA ARG A 286 -8.06 -8.21 22.03
C ARG A 286 -8.00 -8.13 23.56
N ARG A 287 -7.18 -7.26 24.12
CA ARG A 287 -6.95 -7.13 25.56
C ARG A 287 -6.31 -8.37 26.21
N GLU A 288 -5.67 -9.21 25.46
CA GLU A 288 -4.78 -10.25 25.97
C GLU A 288 -3.43 -9.62 26.33
N LEU A 289 -3.44 -8.71 27.33
CA LEU A 289 -2.33 -7.80 27.61
C LEU A 289 -1.05 -8.53 28.09
N ALA A 290 -1.20 -9.68 28.73
CA ALA A 290 -0.06 -10.51 29.14
C ALA A 290 0.69 -11.08 27.92
N GLU A 291 -0.06 -11.56 26.91
CA GLU A 291 0.54 -12.05 25.67
C GLU A 291 1.16 -10.90 24.86
N ALA A 292 0.48 -9.75 24.79
CA ALA A 292 1.05 -8.56 24.13
C ALA A 292 2.38 -8.14 24.79
N GLU A 293 2.45 -8.12 26.11
CA GLU A 293 3.67 -7.79 26.85
C GLU A 293 4.82 -8.78 26.58
N LYS A 294 4.49 -10.08 26.51
CA LYS A 294 5.43 -11.14 26.17
C LYS A 294 6.05 -10.94 24.77
N PHE A 295 5.21 -10.67 23.75
CA PHE A 295 5.69 -10.41 22.40
C PHE A 295 6.52 -9.13 22.32
N LEU A 296 6.14 -8.06 23.02
CA LEU A 296 6.94 -6.85 23.10
C LEU A 296 8.31 -7.12 23.72
N GLY A 297 8.38 -7.93 24.79
CA GLY A 297 9.63 -8.36 25.41
C GLY A 297 10.53 -9.12 24.43
N LYS A 298 9.95 -10.00 23.61
CA LYS A 298 10.70 -10.74 22.58
C LYS A 298 11.23 -9.82 21.48
N ILE A 299 10.42 -8.89 20.98
CA ILE A 299 10.84 -7.86 20.00
C ILE A 299 12.05 -7.09 20.54
N GLN A 300 12.00 -6.65 21.80
CA GLN A 300 13.06 -5.88 22.45
C GLN A 300 14.37 -6.67 22.60
N LEU A 301 14.28 -7.99 22.82
CA LEU A 301 15.46 -8.86 22.90
C LEU A 301 16.15 -9.02 21.54
N ILE A 302 15.38 -9.12 20.46
CA ILE A 302 15.90 -9.31 19.09
C ILE A 302 16.51 -7.99 18.57
N GLN A 303 15.86 -6.85 18.84
CA GLN A 303 16.27 -5.52 18.35
C GLN A 303 17.07 -4.73 19.40
N ALA A 304 17.95 -5.35 20.15
CA ALA A 304 18.61 -4.77 21.33
C ALA A 304 19.24 -3.37 21.14
N GLU A 305 19.47 -2.87 19.92
CA GLU A 305 20.05 -1.54 19.64
C GLU A 305 19.39 -0.73 18.49
N GLY A 306 18.41 -1.27 17.75
CA GLY A 306 18.03 -0.69 16.44
C GLY A 306 16.89 0.33 16.47
N ASP A 307 15.71 -0.06 16.88
CA ASP A 307 14.48 0.72 16.65
C ASP A 307 13.75 1.10 17.95
N LYS A 308 14.42 1.96 18.75
CA LYS A 308 13.89 2.42 20.05
C LYS A 308 12.57 3.17 19.92
N GLU A 309 12.30 3.75 18.75
CA GLU A 309 11.09 4.54 18.51
C GLU A 309 9.81 3.69 18.57
N GLN A 310 9.77 2.62 17.80
CA GLN A 310 8.61 1.74 17.78
C GLN A 310 8.38 1.00 19.10
N HIS A 311 9.46 0.70 19.82
CA HIS A 311 9.37 0.08 21.14
C HIS A 311 8.74 1.00 22.19
N GLU A 312 9.10 2.27 22.21
CA GLU A 312 8.53 3.23 23.15
C GLU A 312 7.04 3.47 22.87
N LEU A 313 6.63 3.50 21.59
CA LEU A 313 5.22 3.58 21.23
C LEU A 313 4.44 2.36 21.73
N LYS A 314 4.93 1.14 21.48
CA LYS A 314 4.28 -0.10 21.94
C LYS A 314 4.21 -0.17 23.47
N ARG A 315 5.25 0.28 24.19
CA ARG A 315 5.21 0.41 25.66
C ARG A 315 4.15 1.38 26.13
N SER A 316 4.03 2.54 25.50
CA SER A 316 3.00 3.53 25.82
C SER A 316 1.61 3.01 25.52
N LEU A 317 1.41 2.30 24.39
CA LEU A 317 0.14 1.65 24.06
C LEU A 317 -0.24 0.60 25.12
N LEU A 318 0.71 -0.23 25.54
CA LEU A 318 0.47 -1.24 26.56
C LEU A 318 0.13 -0.63 27.93
N ALA A 319 0.84 0.41 28.36
CA ALA A 319 0.53 1.15 29.58
C ALA A 319 -0.87 1.77 29.50
N PHE A 320 -1.21 2.37 28.37
CA PHE A 320 -2.56 2.90 28.13
C PHE A 320 -3.63 1.79 28.22
N ALA A 321 -3.37 0.63 27.62
CA ALA A 321 -4.27 -0.51 27.63
C ALA A 321 -4.48 -1.10 29.03
N LYS A 322 -3.45 -1.05 29.89
CA LYS A 322 -3.50 -1.44 31.31
C LYS A 322 -4.19 -0.39 32.21
N GLY A 323 -4.46 0.82 31.70
CA GLY A 323 -5.00 1.95 32.47
C GLY A 323 -3.93 2.75 33.21
N GLU A 324 -2.65 2.51 32.95
CA GLU A 324 -1.49 3.18 33.55
C GLU A 324 -1.18 4.48 32.77
N PHE A 325 -2.16 5.41 32.76
CA PHE A 325 -2.15 6.58 31.86
C PHE A 325 -0.97 7.54 32.14
N GLU A 326 -0.60 7.76 33.39
CA GLU A 326 0.53 8.65 33.74
C GLU A 326 1.87 8.05 33.25
N GLU A 327 2.04 6.74 33.36
CA GLU A 327 3.24 6.08 32.86
C GLU A 327 3.28 6.11 31.32
N GLY A 328 2.14 5.85 30.67
CA GLY A 328 2.02 5.98 29.20
C GLY A 328 2.36 7.39 28.72
N LEU A 329 1.90 8.43 29.43
CA LEU A 329 2.23 9.82 29.14
C LEU A 329 3.73 10.09 29.30
N ARG A 330 4.34 9.65 30.41
CA ARG A 330 5.76 9.81 30.71
C ARG A 330 6.64 9.18 29.60
N ILE A 331 6.29 8.00 29.13
CA ILE A 331 7.00 7.33 28.03
C ILE A 331 6.92 8.17 26.76
N ASN A 332 5.73 8.65 26.38
CA ASN A 332 5.55 9.48 25.20
C ASN A 332 6.31 10.80 25.29
N GLU A 333 6.25 11.48 26.42
CA GLU A 333 6.94 12.75 26.62
C GLU A 333 8.47 12.60 26.56
N HIS A 334 9.01 11.53 27.18
CA HIS A 334 10.44 11.23 27.09
C HIS A 334 10.89 11.04 25.64
N PHE A 335 10.11 10.33 24.84
CA PHE A 335 10.41 10.11 23.43
C PHE A 335 10.31 11.42 22.62
N LEU A 336 9.24 12.19 22.83
CA LEU A 336 8.99 13.44 22.11
C LEU A 336 10.02 14.54 22.40
N VAL A 337 10.78 14.46 23.49
CA VAL A 337 11.96 15.34 23.72
C VAL A 337 13.02 15.12 22.64
N LYS A 338 13.20 13.90 22.18
CA LYS A 338 14.20 13.55 21.14
C LYS A 338 13.65 13.70 19.73
N GLN A 339 12.38 13.33 19.56
CA GLN A 339 11.69 13.35 18.27
C GLN A 339 10.33 14.09 18.40
N PRO A 340 10.33 15.42 18.49
CA PRO A 340 9.15 16.22 18.83
C PRO A 340 8.05 16.17 17.77
N LYS A 341 8.35 15.61 16.59
CA LYS A 341 7.45 15.55 15.43
C LYS A 341 6.96 14.13 15.10
N SER A 342 7.17 13.15 15.97
CA SER A 342 6.65 11.80 15.77
C SER A 342 5.13 11.77 15.91
N LEU A 343 4.41 11.67 14.78
CA LEU A 343 2.94 11.67 14.74
C LEU A 343 2.33 10.56 15.61
N PRO A 344 2.77 9.27 15.52
CA PRO A 344 2.18 8.22 16.33
C PRO A 344 2.25 8.51 17.84
N HIS A 345 3.37 9.07 18.33
CA HIS A 345 3.53 9.44 19.74
C HIS A 345 2.70 10.67 20.11
N LEU A 346 2.55 11.65 19.21
CA LEU A 346 1.68 12.82 19.42
C LEU A 346 0.21 12.40 19.54
N TYR A 347 -0.28 11.52 18.67
CA TYR A 347 -1.65 11.01 18.75
C TYR A 347 -1.86 10.15 20.00
N GLN A 348 -0.90 9.31 20.36
CA GLN A 348 -0.99 8.55 21.61
C GLN A 348 -0.95 9.46 22.84
N LYS A 349 -0.18 10.57 22.80
CA LYS A 349 -0.19 11.60 23.86
C LYS A 349 -1.56 12.24 24.00
N ILE A 350 -2.22 12.63 22.90
CA ILE A 350 -3.59 13.19 22.92
C ILE A 350 -4.55 12.21 23.62
N ARG A 351 -4.57 10.95 23.18
CA ARG A 351 -5.44 9.90 23.74
C ARG A 351 -5.22 9.72 25.25
N THR A 352 -3.98 9.76 25.69
CA THR A 352 -3.59 9.60 27.11
C THR A 352 -3.99 10.81 27.93
N LEU A 353 -3.74 12.03 27.45
CA LEU A 353 -4.15 13.28 28.12
C LEU A 353 -5.66 13.36 28.31
N GLU A 354 -6.44 12.90 27.33
CA GLU A 354 -7.90 12.83 27.45
C GLU A 354 -8.36 11.89 28.56
N LYS A 355 -7.73 10.70 28.71
CA LYS A 355 -8.05 9.78 29.81
C LYS A 355 -7.71 10.40 31.16
N LEU A 356 -6.68 11.24 31.22
CA LEU A 356 -6.31 12.04 32.39
C LEU A 356 -7.16 13.31 32.56
N LYS A 357 -8.12 13.56 31.65
CA LYS A 357 -8.97 14.78 31.64
C LYS A 357 -8.16 16.09 31.49
N ARG A 358 -6.97 16.02 30.92
CA ARG A 358 -6.09 17.16 30.64
C ARG A 358 -6.38 17.70 29.23
N PHE A 359 -7.61 18.19 29.02
CA PHE A 359 -8.11 18.57 27.71
C PHE A 359 -7.37 19.77 27.10
N SER A 360 -6.97 20.76 27.92
CA SER A 360 -6.17 21.90 27.46
C SER A 360 -4.83 21.45 26.87
N ASP A 361 -4.15 20.52 27.57
CA ASP A 361 -2.86 20.00 27.11
C ASP A 361 -3.03 19.18 25.82
N ALA A 362 -4.12 18.41 25.73
CA ALA A 362 -4.46 17.66 24.52
C ALA A 362 -4.73 18.60 23.32
N GLU A 363 -5.43 19.72 23.55
CA GLU A 363 -5.67 20.76 22.55
C GLU A 363 -4.36 21.39 22.05
N GLU A 364 -3.41 21.66 22.94
CA GLU A 364 -2.08 22.18 22.54
C GLU A 364 -1.37 21.21 21.60
N VAL A 365 -1.45 19.90 21.85
CA VAL A 365 -0.87 18.89 20.96
C VAL A 365 -1.57 18.85 19.59
N ILE A 366 -2.91 18.93 19.57
CA ILE A 366 -3.68 19.01 18.31
C ILE A 366 -3.26 20.23 17.50
N ARG A 367 -3.15 21.40 18.12
CA ARG A 367 -2.69 22.64 17.48
C ARG A 367 -1.25 22.56 17.01
N PHE A 368 -0.38 21.90 17.78
CA PHE A 368 1.00 21.66 17.37
C PHE A 368 1.06 20.82 16.09
N ILE A 369 0.26 19.74 16.01
CA ILE A 369 0.16 18.92 14.79
C ILE A 369 -0.32 19.79 13.63
N ALA A 370 -1.42 20.52 13.77
CA ALA A 370 -2.00 21.38 12.75
C ALA A 370 -0.99 22.42 12.21
N HIS A 371 -0.23 23.05 13.11
CA HIS A 371 0.77 24.07 12.72
C HIS A 371 1.99 23.48 12.00
N ASN A 372 2.34 22.23 12.30
CA ASN A 372 3.58 21.63 11.80
C ASN A 372 3.33 20.60 10.68
N VAL A 373 2.08 20.35 10.28
CA VAL A 373 1.73 19.26 9.36
C VAL A 373 2.58 19.23 8.08
N ASN A 374 2.82 20.39 7.47
CA ASN A 374 3.63 20.50 6.25
C ASN A 374 5.12 20.12 6.45
N ASN A 375 5.58 20.09 7.71
CA ASN A 375 6.94 19.74 8.10
C ASN A 375 7.02 18.34 8.77
N LEU A 376 5.87 17.73 9.06
CA LEU A 376 5.75 16.42 9.71
C LEU A 376 5.73 15.27 8.69
N HIS A 377 5.20 15.54 7.49
CA HIS A 377 5.21 14.58 6.41
C HIS A 377 6.57 14.61 5.71
N SER A 378 7.34 13.53 5.87
CA SER A 378 8.36 13.22 4.87
C SER A 378 7.64 13.04 3.52
N SER A 379 8.30 13.40 2.42
CA SER A 379 7.80 13.40 1.04
C SER A 379 7.06 12.11 0.58
N LYS A 380 7.02 11.07 1.41
CA LYS A 380 6.32 9.79 1.17
C LYS A 380 4.79 9.88 1.32
N PHE A 381 4.25 10.90 2.01
CA PHE A 381 2.81 11.03 2.30
C PHE A 381 2.15 12.26 1.68
N ALA A 382 2.89 13.08 0.94
CA ALA A 382 2.34 14.29 0.31
C ALA A 382 1.20 14.01 -0.69
N ASP A 383 1.13 12.82 -1.25
CA ASP A 383 0.10 12.44 -2.21
C ASP A 383 -1.24 12.01 -1.56
N LEU A 384 -1.27 11.74 -0.25
CA LEU A 384 -2.49 11.36 0.46
C LEU A 384 -3.23 12.54 1.10
N SER A 385 -2.55 13.66 1.34
CA SER A 385 -3.12 14.83 2.03
C SER A 385 -3.95 15.75 1.14
N SER A 386 -3.87 15.63 -0.17
CA SER A 386 -4.55 16.51 -1.13
C SER A 386 -5.69 15.83 -1.88
N GLY A 387 -6.76 15.44 -1.20
CA GLY A 387 -8.03 15.21 -1.88
C GLY A 387 -8.26 13.83 -2.50
N VAL A 388 -7.33 12.87 -2.40
CA VAL A 388 -7.54 11.52 -2.96
C VAL A 388 -8.70 10.78 -2.28
N MET A 389 -8.91 10.98 -0.98
CA MET A 389 -10.08 10.41 -0.27
C MET A 389 -11.43 10.98 -0.72
N LEU A 390 -11.45 12.12 -1.40
CA LEU A 390 -12.68 12.81 -1.81
C LEU A 390 -12.81 12.94 -3.33
N ASN A 391 -12.02 12.20 -4.09
CA ASN A 391 -12.21 12.10 -5.52
C ASN A 391 -13.54 11.39 -5.83
N GLY A 392 -14.29 11.91 -6.79
CA GLY A 392 -15.59 11.36 -7.17
C GLY A 392 -16.79 11.89 -6.37
N PHE A 393 -16.60 12.70 -5.31
CA PHE A 393 -17.72 13.31 -4.57
C PHE A 393 -18.42 14.45 -5.32
N ASP A 394 -17.92 14.84 -6.47
CA ASP A 394 -18.54 15.87 -7.33
C ASP A 394 -19.62 15.29 -8.26
N VAL A 395 -19.97 14.01 -8.12
CA VAL A 395 -21.02 13.37 -8.89
C VAL A 395 -22.37 14.09 -8.75
N SER A 396 -23.12 14.11 -9.84
CA SER A 396 -24.49 14.62 -9.89
C SER A 396 -25.42 13.46 -10.28
N PRO A 397 -25.82 12.63 -9.30
CA PRO A 397 -26.53 11.40 -9.56
C PRO A 397 -27.87 11.65 -10.25
N SER A 398 -28.18 10.81 -11.22
CA SER A 398 -29.45 10.81 -11.92
C SER A 398 -30.38 9.72 -11.37
N PRO A 399 -31.71 9.85 -11.52
CA PRO A 399 -32.65 8.79 -11.16
C PRO A 399 -32.27 7.47 -11.83
N ILE A 400 -32.30 6.38 -11.09
CA ILE A 400 -32.07 5.03 -11.60
C ILE A 400 -33.28 4.60 -12.40
N VAL A 401 -33.15 4.57 -13.74
CA VAL A 401 -34.23 4.25 -14.67
C VAL A 401 -34.28 2.76 -14.96
N ASN A 402 -33.12 2.13 -15.10
CA ASN A 402 -32.97 0.70 -15.36
C ASN A 402 -32.10 0.09 -14.26
N ALA A 403 -32.43 -1.13 -13.89
CA ALA A 403 -31.68 -1.86 -12.87
C ALA A 403 -31.59 -3.34 -13.27
N SER A 404 -30.64 -4.07 -12.68
CA SER A 404 -30.56 -5.51 -12.87
C SER A 404 -31.79 -6.23 -12.28
N SER A 405 -31.97 -7.49 -12.61
CA SER A 405 -32.98 -8.35 -11.99
C SER A 405 -32.48 -9.04 -10.71
N ASN A 406 -31.27 -8.74 -10.30
CA ASN A 406 -30.64 -9.36 -9.12
C ASN A 406 -31.40 -9.00 -7.83
N SER A 407 -31.81 -10.02 -7.09
CA SER A 407 -32.64 -9.86 -5.88
C SER A 407 -31.85 -9.91 -4.57
N THR A 408 -30.52 -9.92 -4.63
CA THR A 408 -29.66 -9.93 -3.44
C THR A 408 -29.91 -8.69 -2.57
N ASN A 409 -30.07 -8.91 -1.28
CA ASN A 409 -30.28 -7.84 -0.31
C ASN A 409 -28.91 -7.32 0.20
N ILE A 410 -28.63 -6.06 -0.08
CA ILE A 410 -27.41 -5.40 0.40
C ILE A 410 -27.78 -4.15 1.19
N LEU A 411 -27.17 -3.96 2.35
CA LEU A 411 -27.24 -2.71 3.12
C LEU A 411 -25.87 -2.02 3.06
N PHE A 412 -25.80 -0.89 2.38
CA PHE A 412 -24.63 -0.02 2.39
C PHE A 412 -24.71 0.90 3.62
N ILE A 413 -23.71 0.83 4.50
CA ILE A 413 -23.58 1.76 5.63
C ILE A 413 -22.53 2.80 5.27
N VAL A 414 -23.01 4.04 5.12
CA VAL A 414 -22.18 5.20 4.78
C VAL A 414 -22.26 6.28 5.86
N GLY A 415 -21.43 7.30 5.76
CA GLY A 415 -21.35 8.43 6.69
C GLY A 415 -19.98 9.05 6.65
N PHE A 416 -19.73 10.12 7.39
CA PHE A 416 -18.36 10.57 7.54
C PHE A 416 -17.59 9.62 8.47
N PRO A 417 -16.28 9.34 8.28
CA PRO A 417 -15.52 8.58 9.24
C PRO A 417 -15.73 9.10 10.66
N ARG A 418 -15.85 8.23 11.65
CA ARG A 418 -16.13 8.56 13.07
C ARG A 418 -17.56 9.01 13.39
N SER A 419 -18.51 8.87 12.45
CA SER A 419 -19.95 9.14 12.71
C SER A 419 -20.66 8.05 13.51
N GLY A 420 -19.99 6.95 13.87
CA GLY A 420 -20.60 5.86 14.65
C GLY A 420 -21.05 4.65 13.81
N THR A 421 -20.60 4.53 12.57
CA THR A 421 -20.86 3.38 11.68
C THR A 421 -20.51 2.04 12.33
N THR A 422 -19.41 1.97 13.09
CA THR A 422 -18.97 0.74 13.80
C THR A 422 -19.94 0.36 14.95
N LEU A 423 -20.61 1.32 15.59
CA LEU A 423 -21.62 1.00 16.60
C LEU A 423 -22.81 0.30 15.95
N ILE A 424 -23.32 0.83 14.84
CA ILE A 424 -24.44 0.23 14.10
C ILE A 424 -24.07 -1.18 13.62
N GLU A 425 -22.89 -1.33 13.06
CA GLU A 425 -22.33 -2.59 12.65
C GLU A 425 -22.32 -3.63 13.78
N SER A 426 -21.83 -3.25 14.96
CA SER A 426 -21.80 -4.13 16.13
C SER A 426 -23.18 -4.58 16.61
N LEU A 427 -24.20 -3.75 16.41
CA LEU A 427 -25.58 -4.10 16.71
C LEU A 427 -26.16 -5.07 15.68
N LEU A 428 -25.87 -4.86 14.40
CA LEU A 428 -26.32 -5.72 13.30
C LEU A 428 -25.71 -7.13 13.38
N LEU A 429 -24.45 -7.26 13.77
CA LEU A 429 -23.75 -8.54 13.90
C LEU A 429 -24.36 -9.50 14.92
N LYS A 430 -25.23 -9.01 15.80
CA LYS A 430 -25.96 -9.88 16.73
C LYS A 430 -27.00 -10.76 16.03
N ASN A 431 -27.36 -10.45 14.78
CA ASN A 431 -28.29 -11.24 13.99
C ASN A 431 -27.55 -12.27 13.13
N ALA A 432 -27.97 -13.54 13.20
CA ALA A 432 -27.35 -14.65 12.45
C ALA A 432 -27.51 -14.54 10.92
N ASN A 433 -28.51 -13.76 10.45
CA ASN A 433 -28.81 -13.56 9.04
C ASN A 433 -28.06 -12.38 8.43
N VAL A 434 -27.01 -11.87 9.09
CA VAL A 434 -26.14 -10.80 8.61
C VAL A 434 -24.79 -11.35 8.22
N GLU A 435 -24.35 -11.01 7.02
CA GLU A 435 -22.97 -11.17 6.52
C GLU A 435 -22.33 -9.81 6.40
N LEU A 436 -21.22 -9.58 7.10
CA LEU A 436 -20.60 -8.28 7.20
C LEU A 436 -19.32 -8.19 6.39
N LEU A 437 -19.19 -7.12 5.60
CA LEU A 437 -17.95 -6.67 4.95
C LEU A 437 -17.50 -5.37 5.63
N GLU A 438 -16.53 -5.48 6.53
CA GLU A 438 -16.06 -4.37 7.36
C GLU A 438 -14.93 -3.59 6.67
N GLU A 439 -15.22 -2.35 6.25
CA GLU A 439 -14.25 -1.41 5.66
C GLU A 439 -13.33 -2.06 4.63
N THR A 440 -13.94 -2.81 3.69
CA THR A 440 -13.24 -3.41 2.56
C THR A 440 -13.19 -2.44 1.39
N ASP A 441 -12.24 -2.62 0.48
CA ASP A 441 -12.16 -1.88 -0.78
C ASP A 441 -13.01 -2.54 -1.90
N ALA A 442 -13.96 -3.42 -1.54
CA ALA A 442 -14.72 -4.23 -2.51
C ALA A 442 -15.49 -3.38 -3.52
N VAL A 443 -16.29 -2.42 -3.02
CA VAL A 443 -17.08 -1.52 -3.88
C VAL A 443 -16.17 -0.64 -4.74
N GLU A 444 -15.18 -0.01 -4.13
CA GLU A 444 -14.25 0.88 -4.84
C GLU A 444 -13.46 0.14 -5.92
N THR A 445 -12.91 -1.02 -5.60
CA THR A 445 -12.12 -1.82 -6.54
C THR A 445 -12.97 -2.28 -7.72
N PHE A 446 -14.19 -2.75 -7.46
CA PHE A 446 -15.09 -3.17 -8.52
C PHE A 446 -15.57 -1.98 -9.38
N TYR A 447 -15.90 -0.85 -8.75
CA TYR A 447 -16.28 0.38 -9.44
C TYR A 447 -15.14 0.87 -10.35
N ASN A 448 -13.90 0.88 -9.88
CA ASN A 448 -12.76 1.29 -10.69
C ASN A 448 -12.53 0.36 -11.90
N GLN A 449 -12.78 -0.95 -11.76
CA GLN A 449 -12.75 -1.87 -12.91
C GLN A 449 -13.83 -1.53 -13.95
N MET A 450 -15.03 -1.12 -13.51
CA MET A 450 -16.08 -0.66 -14.40
C MET A 450 -15.71 0.66 -15.10
N VAL A 451 -15.06 1.58 -14.40
CA VAL A 451 -14.55 2.85 -14.99
C VAL A 451 -13.52 2.56 -16.08
N GLU A 452 -12.56 1.67 -15.84
CA GLU A 452 -11.54 1.27 -16.81
C GLU A 452 -12.12 0.62 -18.08
N ARG A 453 -13.25 -0.07 -17.94
CA ARG A 453 -14.00 -0.69 -19.04
C ARG A 453 -14.99 0.27 -19.72
N ASP A 454 -14.97 1.56 -19.36
CA ASP A 454 -15.90 2.60 -19.85
C ASP A 454 -17.39 2.29 -19.59
N ILE A 455 -17.68 1.53 -18.52
CA ILE A 455 -19.04 1.12 -18.15
C ILE A 455 -19.76 2.21 -17.34
N VAL A 456 -19.00 2.97 -16.54
CA VAL A 456 -19.53 3.99 -15.63
C VAL A 456 -19.50 5.37 -16.29
N ASP A 457 -20.52 6.16 -16.03
CA ASP A 457 -20.56 7.59 -16.35
C ASP A 457 -19.92 8.38 -15.18
N PRO A 458 -18.78 9.05 -15.41
CA PRO A 458 -18.05 9.74 -14.36
C PRO A 458 -18.79 10.97 -13.79
N GLU A 459 -19.76 11.55 -14.54
CA GLU A 459 -20.51 12.72 -14.06
C GLU A 459 -21.63 12.31 -13.10
N THR A 460 -22.28 11.19 -13.36
CA THR A 460 -23.41 10.71 -12.55
C THR A 460 -23.03 9.61 -11.56
N GLY A 461 -21.87 8.99 -11.71
CA GLY A 461 -21.48 7.79 -10.97
C GLY A 461 -22.29 6.54 -11.30
N GLY A 462 -23.21 6.63 -12.26
CA GLY A 462 -24.11 5.55 -12.66
C GLY A 462 -23.57 4.69 -13.79
N ILE A 463 -24.25 3.58 -14.09
CA ILE A 463 -23.91 2.68 -15.18
C ILE A 463 -24.54 3.17 -16.49
N LYS A 464 -23.74 3.22 -17.56
CA LYS A 464 -24.15 3.68 -18.89
C LYS A 464 -25.15 2.73 -19.60
N SER A 465 -24.97 1.40 -19.36
CA SER A 465 -25.81 0.39 -20.01
C SER A 465 -27.23 0.41 -19.48
N THR A 466 -28.19 0.23 -20.42
CA THR A 466 -29.59 0.02 -20.11
C THR A 466 -30.02 -1.40 -20.45
N ASN A 467 -29.09 -2.27 -20.87
CA ASN A 467 -29.37 -3.64 -21.25
C ASN A 467 -29.45 -4.52 -19.98
N GLN A 468 -30.61 -5.13 -19.77
CA GLN A 468 -30.89 -5.98 -18.61
C GLN A 468 -29.86 -7.11 -18.45
N SER A 469 -29.50 -7.81 -19.52
CA SER A 469 -28.57 -8.94 -19.47
C SER A 469 -27.14 -8.50 -19.09
N GLU A 470 -26.74 -7.30 -19.52
CA GLU A 470 -25.43 -6.74 -19.13
C GLU A 470 -25.42 -6.33 -17.65
N LEU A 471 -26.50 -5.72 -17.17
CA LEU A 471 -26.65 -5.34 -15.76
C LEU A 471 -26.67 -6.59 -14.86
N ASP A 472 -27.37 -7.65 -15.27
CA ASP A 472 -27.40 -8.92 -14.53
C ASP A 472 -26.03 -9.60 -14.51
N ALA A 473 -25.29 -9.56 -15.61
CA ALA A 473 -23.92 -10.08 -15.65
C ALA A 473 -22.99 -9.30 -14.70
N LEU A 474 -23.06 -7.96 -14.72
CA LEU A 474 -22.25 -7.12 -13.81
C LEU A 474 -22.62 -7.35 -12.34
N ALA A 475 -23.90 -7.54 -12.02
CA ALA A 475 -24.31 -7.86 -10.65
C ALA A 475 -23.74 -9.21 -10.18
N ASN A 476 -23.71 -10.22 -11.05
CA ASN A 476 -23.10 -11.52 -10.75
C ASN A 476 -21.57 -11.40 -10.62
N ASP A 477 -20.92 -10.63 -11.50
CA ASP A 477 -19.47 -10.36 -11.41
C ASP A 477 -19.12 -9.72 -10.06
N TYR A 478 -19.95 -8.80 -9.54
CA TYR A 478 -19.74 -8.22 -8.22
C TYR A 478 -19.88 -9.23 -7.09
N LEU A 479 -20.90 -10.09 -7.12
CA LEU A 479 -21.08 -11.14 -6.11
C LEU A 479 -19.90 -12.13 -6.13
N GLU A 480 -19.40 -12.48 -7.31
CA GLU A 480 -18.17 -13.26 -7.44
C GLU A 480 -16.95 -12.50 -6.86
N HIS A 481 -16.83 -11.21 -7.16
CA HIS A 481 -15.78 -10.36 -6.61
C HIS A 481 -15.79 -10.34 -5.07
N LEU A 482 -16.96 -10.35 -4.43
CA LEU A 482 -17.08 -10.42 -2.97
C LEU A 482 -16.50 -11.72 -2.37
N THR A 483 -16.40 -12.79 -3.13
CA THR A 483 -15.80 -14.05 -2.64
C THR A 483 -14.33 -13.91 -2.28
N ALA A 484 -13.66 -12.86 -2.77
CA ALA A 484 -12.28 -12.52 -2.37
C ALA A 484 -12.18 -12.03 -0.91
N TYR A 485 -13.27 -11.50 -0.38
CA TYR A 485 -13.35 -10.89 0.95
C TYR A 485 -13.99 -11.82 1.98
N SER A 486 -15.02 -12.54 1.60
CA SER A 486 -15.68 -13.55 2.45
C SER A 486 -15.94 -14.84 1.65
N PRO A 487 -15.52 -16.01 2.14
CA PRO A 487 -15.77 -17.29 1.49
C PRO A 487 -17.24 -17.73 1.59
N SER A 488 -18.02 -17.09 2.45
CA SER A 488 -19.40 -17.46 2.79
C SER A 488 -20.41 -16.42 2.32
N VAL A 489 -20.09 -15.65 1.26
CA VAL A 489 -21.09 -14.72 0.70
C VAL A 489 -22.35 -15.51 0.32
N ASP A 490 -23.36 -15.41 1.18
CA ASP A 490 -24.64 -16.09 1.03
C ASP A 490 -25.70 -15.05 0.63
N SER A 491 -26.17 -15.14 -0.60
CA SER A 491 -27.22 -14.23 -1.13
C SER A 491 -28.56 -14.35 -0.39
N ASN A 492 -28.74 -15.38 0.45
CA ASN A 492 -29.93 -15.51 1.32
C ASN A 492 -29.83 -14.69 2.60
N LYS A 493 -28.64 -14.19 2.95
CA LYS A 493 -28.43 -13.27 4.08
C LYS A 493 -28.46 -11.83 3.62
N LEU A 494 -28.64 -10.92 4.59
CA LEU A 494 -28.38 -9.51 4.35
C LEU A 494 -26.87 -9.29 4.31
N ILE A 495 -26.36 -8.91 3.15
CA ILE A 495 -24.96 -8.49 3.02
C ILE A 495 -24.89 -7.05 3.51
N VAL A 496 -24.07 -6.78 4.51
CA VAL A 496 -23.81 -5.43 5.03
C VAL A 496 -22.42 -5.01 4.58
N ASP A 497 -22.36 -4.03 3.69
CA ASP A 497 -21.11 -3.39 3.27
C ASP A 497 -20.96 -2.06 4.02
N LYS A 498 -20.01 -2.02 4.96
CA LYS A 498 -19.75 -0.82 5.74
C LYS A 498 -18.42 -0.22 5.31
N MET A 499 -18.51 0.81 4.48
CA MET A 499 -17.40 1.70 4.15
C MET A 499 -17.90 3.14 4.16
N PRO A 500 -17.48 3.96 5.14
CA PRO A 500 -18.06 5.29 5.36
C PRO A 500 -18.13 6.17 4.12
N LEU A 501 -17.12 6.14 3.27
CA LEU A 501 -17.00 7.04 2.12
C LEU A 501 -17.48 6.45 0.77
N ASN A 502 -18.28 5.38 0.76
CA ASN A 502 -18.78 4.76 -0.47
C ASN A 502 -19.83 5.58 -1.25
N PHE A 503 -20.14 6.80 -0.82
CA PHE A 503 -21.14 7.64 -1.49
C PHE A 503 -21.01 7.73 -3.03
N PRO A 504 -19.83 8.00 -3.62
CA PRO A 504 -19.71 8.18 -5.07
C PRO A 504 -20.07 6.93 -5.88
N TYR A 505 -19.98 5.76 -5.26
CA TYR A 505 -20.19 4.48 -5.92
C TYR A 505 -21.63 3.98 -5.84
N LEU A 506 -22.44 4.57 -4.94
CA LEU A 506 -23.84 4.14 -4.71
C LEU A 506 -24.71 4.14 -5.96
N PRO A 507 -24.66 5.14 -6.88
CA PRO A 507 -25.49 5.10 -8.08
C PRO A 507 -25.29 3.84 -8.92
N ALA A 508 -24.04 3.42 -9.12
CA ALA A 508 -23.73 2.18 -9.85
C ALA A 508 -24.21 0.94 -9.07
N MET A 509 -23.90 0.86 -7.79
CA MET A 509 -24.25 -0.29 -6.95
C MET A 509 -25.76 -0.47 -6.83
N LEU A 510 -26.51 0.61 -6.69
CA LEU A 510 -27.97 0.58 -6.61
C LEU A 510 -28.65 0.27 -7.95
N THR A 511 -27.95 0.45 -9.06
CA THR A 511 -28.37 -0.02 -10.39
C THR A 511 -28.21 -1.54 -10.50
N LEU A 512 -27.12 -2.10 -9.96
CA LEU A 512 -26.85 -3.54 -9.95
C LEU A 512 -27.73 -4.30 -8.95
N PHE A 513 -28.10 -3.67 -7.84
CA PHE A 513 -28.87 -4.30 -6.75
C PHE A 513 -30.10 -3.46 -6.42
N PRO A 514 -31.24 -3.70 -7.12
CA PRO A 514 -32.45 -2.91 -6.93
C PRO A 514 -33.03 -3.00 -5.52
N ASN A 515 -32.80 -4.10 -4.81
CA ASN A 515 -33.24 -4.27 -3.42
C ASN A 515 -32.26 -3.68 -2.40
N ALA A 516 -31.08 -3.23 -2.84
CA ALA A 516 -30.11 -2.65 -1.93
C ALA A 516 -30.61 -1.35 -1.31
N LYS A 517 -30.23 -1.15 -0.05
CA LYS A 517 -30.60 0.00 0.77
C LYS A 517 -29.36 0.70 1.31
N VAL A 518 -29.53 1.97 1.66
CA VAL A 518 -28.45 2.82 2.16
C VAL A 518 -28.81 3.36 3.54
N LEU A 519 -27.95 3.17 4.50
CA LEU A 519 -28.04 3.75 5.82
C LEU A 519 -26.93 4.79 5.98
N CYS A 520 -27.30 6.06 6.10
CA CYS A 520 -26.38 7.16 6.33
C CYS A 520 -26.26 7.46 7.82
N CYS A 521 -25.05 7.32 8.38
CA CYS A 521 -24.79 7.64 9.76
C CYS A 521 -24.47 9.12 9.92
N LEU A 522 -25.27 9.83 10.67
CA LEU A 522 -25.08 11.22 11.07
C LEU A 522 -24.58 11.29 12.51
N ARG A 523 -23.81 12.32 12.83
CA ARG A 523 -23.38 12.67 14.19
C ARG A 523 -23.09 14.15 14.23
N ASN A 524 -23.15 14.76 15.43
CA ASN A 524 -22.80 16.17 15.60
C ASN A 524 -21.47 16.49 14.90
N PRO A 525 -21.42 17.46 13.96
CA PRO A 525 -20.24 17.73 13.14
C PRO A 525 -18.99 18.07 13.96
N LYS A 526 -19.14 18.81 15.08
CA LYS A 526 -18.00 19.16 15.95
C LYS A 526 -17.47 17.94 16.70
N ALA A 527 -18.37 17.01 17.10
CA ALA A 527 -17.95 15.75 17.70
C ALA A 527 -17.20 14.85 16.72
N VAL A 528 -17.62 14.84 15.45
CA VAL A 528 -16.90 14.13 14.36
C VAL A 528 -15.57 14.79 14.11
N ALA A 529 -15.52 16.13 13.99
CA ALA A 529 -14.30 16.89 13.78
C ALA A 529 -13.24 16.58 14.83
N LEU A 530 -13.60 16.71 16.12
CA LEU A 530 -12.70 16.37 17.21
C LEU A 530 -12.19 14.92 17.10
N SER A 531 -13.10 13.98 16.81
CA SER A 531 -12.72 12.57 16.67
C SER A 531 -11.78 12.32 15.49
N CYS A 532 -11.92 13.04 14.37
CA CYS A 532 -11.04 12.93 13.23
C CYS A 532 -9.64 13.54 13.50
N LEU A 533 -9.61 14.71 14.15
CA LEU A 533 -8.34 15.39 14.48
C LEU A 533 -7.48 14.62 15.51
N GLN A 534 -8.01 13.54 16.08
CA GLN A 534 -7.32 12.69 17.05
C GLN A 534 -6.81 11.37 16.44
N PHE A 535 -6.92 11.20 15.12
CA PHE A 535 -6.51 9.96 14.41
C PHE A 535 -5.67 10.27 13.19
N GLU A 536 -4.48 9.68 13.13
CA GLU A 536 -3.52 9.85 12.05
C GLU A 536 -4.08 9.35 10.70
N GLU A 537 -4.78 8.23 10.69
CA GLU A 537 -5.26 7.56 9.48
C GLU A 537 -6.26 8.38 8.66
N ILE A 538 -6.87 9.40 9.27
CA ILE A 538 -7.87 10.25 8.60
C ILE A 538 -7.21 11.39 7.81
N ASN A 539 -5.96 11.74 8.10
CA ASN A 539 -5.17 12.79 7.43
C ASN A 539 -5.87 14.16 7.37
N LEU A 540 -6.67 14.48 8.37
CA LEU A 540 -7.29 15.79 8.59
C LEU A 540 -6.68 16.40 9.85
N TYR A 541 -6.09 17.56 9.72
CA TYR A 541 -5.24 18.15 10.75
C TYR A 541 -5.79 19.45 11.32
N THR A 542 -6.72 20.10 10.61
CA THR A 542 -7.35 21.35 11.05
C THR A 542 -8.86 21.26 10.96
N VAL A 543 -9.56 22.11 11.74
CA VAL A 543 -11.03 22.21 11.71
C VAL A 543 -11.51 22.68 10.32
N GLU A 544 -10.74 23.54 9.66
CA GLU A 544 -11.05 24.04 8.32
C GLU A 544 -10.99 22.92 7.27
N GLN A 545 -9.91 22.13 7.27
CA GLN A 545 -9.79 20.96 6.37
C GLN A 545 -10.93 19.97 6.59
N PHE A 546 -11.26 19.73 7.86
CA PHE A 546 -12.40 18.88 8.21
C PHE A 546 -13.71 19.46 7.66
N ALA A 547 -13.98 20.75 7.88
CA ALA A 547 -15.21 21.39 7.44
C ALA A 547 -15.41 21.32 5.93
N GLU A 548 -14.35 21.55 5.15
CA GLU A 548 -14.37 21.40 3.69
C GLU A 548 -14.66 19.96 3.26
N ALA A 549 -13.98 18.99 3.86
CA ALA A 549 -14.20 17.57 3.58
C ALA A 549 -15.61 17.12 3.96
N TYR A 550 -16.09 17.51 5.14
CA TYR A 550 -17.43 17.21 5.62
C TYR A 550 -18.50 17.79 4.71
N ASN A 551 -18.34 19.04 4.31
CA ASN A 551 -19.24 19.71 3.38
C ASN A 551 -19.32 18.97 2.03
N LYS A 552 -18.16 18.57 1.48
CA LYS A 552 -18.11 17.86 0.21
C LYS A 552 -18.87 16.53 0.27
N VAL A 553 -18.64 15.75 1.33
CA VAL A 553 -19.31 14.46 1.54
C VAL A 553 -20.82 14.62 1.67
N PHE A 554 -21.27 15.52 2.53
CA PHE A 554 -22.70 15.65 2.78
C PHE A 554 -23.46 16.45 1.71
N THR A 555 -22.79 17.31 0.95
CA THR A 555 -23.36 17.88 -0.28
C THR A 555 -23.62 16.78 -1.33
N CYS A 556 -22.73 15.79 -1.43
CA CYS A 556 -22.95 14.62 -2.27
C CYS A 556 -24.18 13.81 -1.78
N TRP A 557 -24.29 13.57 -0.47
CA TRP A 557 -25.43 12.88 0.12
C TRP A 557 -26.76 13.59 -0.16
N GLU A 558 -26.82 14.90 0.02
CA GLU A 558 -28.02 15.70 -0.24
C GLU A 558 -28.52 15.64 -1.67
N LYS A 559 -27.63 15.47 -2.64
CA LYS A 559 -28.00 15.25 -4.04
C LYS A 559 -28.58 13.84 -4.26
N MET A 560 -28.10 12.85 -3.47
CA MET A 560 -28.49 11.45 -3.62
C MET A 560 -29.79 11.10 -2.89
N GLU A 561 -29.94 11.52 -1.64
CA GLU A 561 -31.03 11.12 -0.74
C GLU A 561 -32.41 11.28 -1.40
N PRO A 562 -32.77 12.40 -2.07
CA PRO A 562 -34.06 12.55 -2.74
C PRO A 562 -34.29 11.57 -3.89
N ILE A 563 -33.21 11.10 -4.53
CA ILE A 563 -33.28 10.15 -5.64
C ILE A 563 -33.50 8.73 -5.12
N LEU A 564 -32.93 8.41 -3.95
CA LEU A 564 -33.00 7.09 -3.34
C LEU A 564 -34.37 6.81 -2.68
N ARG A 565 -35.08 7.83 -2.28
CA ARG A 565 -36.43 7.75 -1.68
C ARG A 565 -36.49 6.78 -0.49
N ASP A 566 -37.33 5.74 -0.60
CA ASP A 566 -37.53 4.67 0.39
C ASP A 566 -36.35 3.68 0.51
N ARG A 567 -35.35 3.83 -0.34
CA ARG A 567 -34.11 3.03 -0.29
C ARG A 567 -33.03 3.64 0.58
N ALA A 568 -33.25 4.78 1.20
CA ALA A 568 -32.28 5.45 2.07
C ALA A 568 -32.91 5.91 3.37
N ILE A 569 -32.15 5.77 4.47
CA ILE A 569 -32.46 6.41 5.76
C ILE A 569 -31.21 7.06 6.34
N SER A 570 -31.42 8.15 7.07
CA SER A 570 -30.38 8.80 7.87
C SER A 570 -30.64 8.52 9.36
N ILE A 571 -29.60 8.08 10.10
CA ILE A 571 -29.69 7.77 11.53
C ILE A 571 -28.64 8.58 12.28
N LYS A 572 -29.05 9.24 13.37
CA LYS A 572 -28.14 9.96 14.27
C LYS A 572 -27.49 9.02 15.27
N TYR A 573 -26.17 9.13 15.41
CA TYR A 573 -25.39 8.40 16.42
C TYR A 573 -25.97 8.61 17.84
N GLU A 574 -26.40 9.81 18.13
CA GLU A 574 -26.96 10.21 19.43
C GLU A 574 -28.24 9.45 19.77
N ASP A 575 -29.08 9.20 18.75
CA ASP A 575 -30.32 8.42 18.92
C ASP A 575 -30.00 6.94 19.18
N VAL A 576 -29.01 6.40 18.45
CA VAL A 576 -28.54 5.02 18.66
C VAL A 576 -27.95 4.83 20.06
N VAL A 577 -27.22 5.82 20.58
CA VAL A 577 -26.66 5.79 21.93
C VAL A 577 -27.76 5.95 23.01
N ALA A 578 -28.80 6.75 22.72
CA ALA A 578 -29.90 6.99 23.65
C ALA A 578 -30.81 5.78 23.79
N ASP A 579 -31.16 5.14 22.68
CA ASP A 579 -32.03 3.95 22.61
C ASP A 579 -31.54 2.96 21.52
N PRO A 580 -30.57 2.10 21.84
CA PRO A 580 -30.04 1.12 20.90
C PRO A 580 -31.07 0.09 20.41
N GLU A 581 -32.02 -0.30 21.27
CA GLU A 581 -33.02 -1.32 20.96
C GLU A 581 -34.01 -0.81 19.92
N SER A 582 -34.58 0.37 20.12
CA SER A 582 -35.47 0.99 19.14
C SER A 582 -34.77 1.30 17.83
N SER A 583 -33.52 1.77 17.91
CA SER A 583 -32.73 2.09 16.73
C SER A 583 -32.46 0.85 15.87
N ILE A 584 -32.07 -0.27 16.47
CA ILE A 584 -31.81 -1.51 15.73
C ILE A 584 -33.09 -2.12 15.16
N ALA A 585 -34.22 -2.04 15.87
CA ALA A 585 -35.50 -2.48 15.35
C ALA A 585 -35.91 -1.69 14.11
N SER A 586 -35.70 -0.38 14.11
CA SER A 586 -35.94 0.49 12.94
C SER A 586 -35.03 0.11 11.75
N ILE A 587 -33.77 -0.21 12.00
CA ILE A 587 -32.82 -0.66 10.97
C ILE A 587 -33.26 -2.03 10.40
N TYR A 588 -33.71 -2.96 11.25
CA TYR A 588 -34.21 -4.26 10.80
C TYR A 588 -35.45 -4.09 9.91
N GLN A 589 -36.42 -3.29 10.37
CA GLN A 589 -37.60 -2.98 9.58
C GLN A 589 -37.24 -2.37 8.22
N PHE A 590 -36.33 -1.40 8.23
CA PHE A 590 -35.85 -0.75 7.00
C PHE A 590 -35.14 -1.73 6.08
N SER A 591 -34.21 -2.53 6.58
CA SER A 591 -33.43 -3.49 5.77
C SER A 591 -34.22 -4.71 5.33
N GLY A 592 -35.42 -4.94 5.87
CA GLY A 592 -36.20 -6.16 5.65
C GLY A 592 -35.67 -7.35 6.43
N LEU A 593 -34.83 -7.10 7.44
CA LEU A 593 -34.27 -8.13 8.30
C LEU A 593 -35.32 -8.48 9.37
N THR A 594 -35.66 -9.75 9.50
CA THR A 594 -36.50 -10.21 10.61
C THR A 594 -35.67 -10.33 11.89
N GLU A 595 -36.31 -10.21 13.04
CA GLU A 595 -35.68 -10.60 14.30
C GLU A 595 -35.31 -12.09 14.19
N GLY A 596 -34.07 -12.35 13.83
CA GLY A 596 -33.55 -13.70 13.69
C GLY A 596 -33.08 -14.25 15.03
N GLU A 597 -32.78 -15.55 15.06
CA GLU A 597 -32.07 -16.15 16.20
C GLU A 597 -30.82 -15.33 16.49
N ALA A 598 -30.69 -14.89 17.74
CA ALA A 598 -29.48 -14.21 18.19
C ALA A 598 -28.31 -15.14 17.84
N LYS A 599 -27.33 -14.62 17.12
CA LYS A 599 -26.07 -15.34 16.96
C LYS A 599 -25.63 -15.72 18.36
N THR A 600 -25.64 -16.99 18.70
CA THR A 600 -24.96 -17.50 19.89
C THR A 600 -23.48 -17.19 19.65
N LEU A 601 -23.11 -15.95 19.94
CA LEU A 601 -21.71 -15.61 20.12
C LEU A 601 -21.30 -16.47 21.31
N GLU A 602 -20.69 -17.64 21.04
CA GLU A 602 -19.95 -18.32 22.08
C GLU A 602 -19.16 -17.24 22.80
N SER A 603 -19.22 -17.23 24.11
CA SER A 603 -18.63 -16.18 24.97
C SER A 603 -17.13 -15.92 24.69
N ASN A 604 -16.53 -16.67 23.79
CA ASN A 604 -15.15 -16.66 23.36
C ASN A 604 -14.94 -16.17 21.91
N SER A 605 -15.99 -15.95 21.11
CA SER A 605 -15.89 -15.41 19.75
C SER A 605 -16.41 -13.97 19.70
N SER A 606 -15.66 -13.03 20.26
CA SER A 606 -15.89 -11.62 19.94
C SER A 606 -15.59 -11.41 18.45
N PRO A 607 -16.49 -10.80 17.67
CA PRO A 607 -16.21 -10.46 16.28
C PRO A 607 -14.91 -9.67 16.20
N LEU A 608 -14.09 -9.99 15.22
CA LEU A 608 -12.87 -9.24 14.92
C LEU A 608 -13.26 -7.95 14.22
N PHE A 609 -13.42 -6.90 14.98
CA PHE A 609 -13.43 -5.56 14.40
C PHE A 609 -11.98 -5.09 14.23
N GLN A 610 -11.63 -4.69 13.03
CA GLN A 610 -10.29 -4.22 12.70
C GLN A 610 -10.21 -2.69 12.63
N THR A 611 -11.28 -2.00 13.03
CA THR A 611 -11.30 -0.53 13.01
C THR A 611 -10.72 0.07 14.28
N PRO A 612 -10.10 1.25 14.21
CA PRO A 612 -9.65 2.01 15.38
C PRO A 612 -10.77 2.30 16.41
N SER A 613 -12.03 2.16 15.97
CA SER A 613 -13.21 2.34 16.80
C SER A 613 -13.56 1.13 17.67
N TYR A 614 -12.97 -0.04 17.42
CA TYR A 614 -13.32 -1.29 18.12
C TYR A 614 -13.25 -1.18 19.64
N TYR A 615 -12.18 -0.57 20.14
CA TYR A 615 -12.03 -0.37 21.57
C TYR A 615 -13.20 0.41 22.21
N GLN A 616 -13.79 1.35 21.46
CA GLN A 616 -14.91 2.14 21.93
C GLN A 616 -16.22 1.33 21.96
N VAL A 617 -16.38 0.40 21.01
CA VAL A 617 -17.60 -0.40 20.84
C VAL A 617 -17.61 -1.64 21.75
N SER A 618 -16.44 -2.15 22.13
CA SER A 618 -16.34 -3.26 23.12
C SER A 618 -16.66 -2.84 24.56
N GLN A 619 -16.81 -1.54 24.81
CA GLN A 619 -17.28 -0.99 26.09
C GLN A 619 -18.80 -0.86 26.07
N PRO A 620 -19.50 -0.88 27.25
CA PRO A 620 -20.90 -0.49 27.29
C PRO A 620 -21.11 0.88 26.64
N VAL A 621 -22.18 1.04 25.87
CA VAL A 621 -22.48 2.29 25.16
C VAL A 621 -22.46 3.46 26.18
N TYR A 622 -21.52 4.40 25.98
CA TYR A 622 -21.30 5.49 26.92
C TYR A 622 -21.62 6.86 26.30
N LYS A 623 -22.34 7.70 27.07
CA LYS A 623 -22.83 9.00 26.61
C LYS A 623 -21.74 10.09 26.55
N SER A 624 -20.57 9.87 27.16
CA SER A 624 -19.54 10.90 27.31
C SER A 624 -18.85 11.30 25.98
N SER A 625 -19.03 10.52 24.90
CA SER A 625 -18.47 10.84 23.59
C SER A 625 -19.31 11.84 22.78
N MET A 626 -20.57 12.10 23.18
CA MET A 626 -21.48 12.97 22.41
C MET A 626 -21.11 14.45 22.55
N GLN A 627 -20.75 14.89 23.74
CA GLN A 627 -20.45 16.28 24.06
C GLN A 627 -18.96 16.54 24.36
N LYS A 628 -18.09 15.60 24.00
CA LYS A 628 -16.65 15.68 24.29
C LYS A 628 -15.99 16.93 23.71
N TYR A 629 -16.46 17.41 22.54
CA TYR A 629 -15.97 18.62 21.89
C TYR A 629 -16.15 19.90 22.73
N GLU A 630 -17.11 19.92 23.68
CA GLU A 630 -17.32 21.05 24.60
C GLU A 630 -16.11 21.29 25.53
N ASN A 631 -15.28 20.26 25.75
CA ASN A 631 -14.03 20.39 26.52
C ASN A 631 -12.91 21.07 25.74
N TYR A 632 -13.15 21.43 24.47
CA TYR A 632 -12.18 22.03 23.54
C TYR A 632 -12.69 23.39 22.99
N PRO A 633 -13.08 24.34 23.87
CA PRO A 633 -13.76 25.56 23.44
C PRO A 633 -12.86 26.42 22.54
N THR A 634 -11.55 26.41 22.75
CA THR A 634 -10.62 27.22 21.97
C THR A 634 -10.42 26.62 20.57
N LEU A 635 -10.43 25.29 20.43
CA LEU A 635 -10.32 24.59 19.15
C LEU A 635 -11.44 24.99 18.18
N PHE A 636 -12.66 25.15 18.71
CA PHE A 636 -13.86 25.51 17.95
C PHE A 636 -14.24 26.98 18.03
N SER A 637 -13.45 27.85 18.69
CA SER A 637 -13.75 29.29 18.81
C SER A 637 -13.72 30.04 17.47
N ALA A 638 -12.89 29.57 16.53
CA ALA A 638 -12.80 30.07 15.15
C ALA A 638 -13.40 29.04 14.17
N CYS A 639 -14.44 28.32 14.60
CA CYS A 639 -15.08 27.30 13.77
C CYS A 639 -15.59 27.92 12.46
N PRO A 640 -15.32 27.29 11.30
CA PRO A 640 -15.90 27.76 10.04
C PRO A 640 -17.42 27.76 10.12
N PRO A 641 -18.12 28.81 9.65
CA PRO A 641 -19.58 28.89 9.64
C PRO A 641 -20.24 27.65 9.03
N LEU A 642 -19.56 27.02 8.13
CA LEU A 642 -19.96 25.81 7.42
C LEU A 642 -20.30 24.63 8.37
N LEU A 643 -19.58 24.47 9.48
CA LEU A 643 -19.90 23.42 10.46
C LEU A 643 -21.15 23.76 11.28
N ASP A 644 -21.34 25.04 11.61
CA ASP A 644 -22.55 25.47 12.30
C ASP A 644 -23.80 25.33 11.39
N GLU A 645 -23.65 25.57 10.07
CA GLU A 645 -24.71 25.33 9.08
C GLU A 645 -25.11 23.85 9.05
N TRP A 646 -24.14 22.93 9.02
CA TRP A 646 -24.41 21.49 9.06
C TRP A 646 -24.98 21.03 10.41
N GLU A 647 -24.50 21.58 11.52
CA GLU A 647 -25.04 21.31 12.86
C GLU A 647 -26.53 21.68 12.91
N GLN A 648 -26.87 22.89 12.48
CA GLN A 648 -28.26 23.35 12.40
C GLN A 648 -29.11 22.50 11.43
N LYS A 649 -28.57 22.15 10.25
CA LYS A 649 -29.25 21.36 9.22
C LYS A 649 -29.60 19.96 9.70
N TRP A 650 -28.69 19.33 10.44
CA TRP A 650 -28.94 18.03 11.06
C TRP A 650 -29.77 18.12 12.34
N GLY A 651 -30.10 19.34 12.82
CA GLY A 651 -30.92 19.57 14.02
C GLY A 651 -30.20 19.16 15.31
N TYR A 652 -28.95 19.57 15.45
CA TYR A 652 -28.16 19.47 16.67
C TYR A 652 -28.18 20.77 17.47
#